data_27e371242cb0bf3fdf9840992f4159c2
#
_entry.id   27e371242cb0bf3fdf9840992f4159c2
#
_cell.length_a   1.000
_cell.length_b   1.000
_cell.length_c   1.000
_cell.angle_alpha   90.00
_cell.angle_beta   90.00
_cell.angle_gamma   90.00
#
_symmetry.space_group_name_H-M   'P 1'
#
loop_
_entity.id
_entity.type
_entity.pdbx_description
1 polymer ?
#
loop_
_entity_poly.entity_id
_entity_poly.type
_entity_poly.pdbx_seq_one_letter_code
_entity_poly.pdbx_strand_id
1 'polypeptide(L)'
;MKKINFILLFLLALSISTFAQKRTNEGLDTRDLYSDTWVATDAIGRTMPTNAETGDIKDDKRRVVGIFYITWHTQNIHSWKSPYAADVTKILAQDPEARKDTNHKLWQNDAYHYHYAEPEMGYFLSQDEWVIRKDISMLTDAGVDVLIMDVTNAVHYWDEWEVIFQTMQKVKAEGNPVPKFCFWAYNGPVITVVQELFNRIYKENKYSDLWFYWDEKPLLLYNSDPHHNASGGWVENPNPNYYEAAATDPNDPHYNNPDYTQKSLTDYTNEVKEFFTLRNMWWGYYEWAGKQYIGTEDNWSFGYSLADDRILNMSPEELLSTHNGKREQAAVTPAQHPVTMTENPMGVGKSWTRRFGEPQLNEYDMPEVGYIPYLNQVKENPVLYGAYFQESWDYALKGDPEFLYINDWNEWTAMKFNLPPNSPWLGRYNSFMFVDQYNMEFNRGIQPMKGGYGDNYYMQMAQNIRRYKGSRPIPQHLGYAECKIDGRFGDWKHNTIEYRDTHGDTFHRDAKGYAGLHYTNTSGRNDIITSKVAVGKDDISFYVETVEKFTPHTDPNWMLLLIDADNNSSTGWYGYDFIINKSIKSDRLTTLMQYDSEKGEWCHAADIAMRYADNHLELSISREALNLTGDSFTFDFKWTDNPAGLDNPISLCLDGDTAPNRRFNYRMIWRKE
;
A
#
# COMPACT_ATOMS: atom_id res chain seq x y z
N MET A 1 -12.04 45.39 -53.86
CA MET A 1 -11.66 44.02 -53.63
C MET A 1 -10.26 43.90 -53.00
N LYS A 2 -10.02 44.51 -51.82
CA LYS A 2 -8.73 44.39 -51.08
C LYS A 2 -8.92 44.46 -49.54
N LYS A 3 -10.10 44.12 -49.02
CA LYS A 3 -10.35 44.09 -47.57
C LYS A 3 -10.87 42.76 -47.02
N ILE A 4 -10.97 41.68 -47.82
CA ILE A 4 -11.50 40.39 -47.38
C ILE A 4 -10.37 39.37 -47.05
N ASN A 5 -9.15 39.57 -47.55
CA ASN A 5 -8.07 38.65 -47.35
C ASN A 5 -7.29 38.80 -46.02
N PHE A 6 -7.58 39.84 -45.22
CA PHE A 6 -6.88 39.98 -43.93
C PHE A 6 -7.62 39.35 -42.75
N ILE A 7 -8.90 39.07 -42.90
CA ILE A 7 -9.71 38.45 -41.84
C ILE A 7 -9.57 36.92 -41.87
N LEU A 8 -9.31 36.34 -43.06
CA LEU A 8 -9.10 34.89 -43.16
C LEU A 8 -7.71 34.40 -42.67
N LEU A 9 -6.69 35.28 -42.75
CA LEU A 9 -5.35 34.93 -42.18
C LEU A 9 -5.30 35.08 -40.65
N PHE A 10 -6.16 35.89 -40.05
CA PHE A 10 -6.23 36.04 -38.61
C PHE A 10 -7.05 34.92 -37.95
N LEU A 11 -7.96 34.31 -38.69
CA LEU A 11 -8.74 33.12 -38.23
C LEU A 11 -8.00 31.82 -38.41
N LEU A 12 -6.98 31.74 -39.29
CA LEU A 12 -6.11 30.55 -39.41
C LEU A 12 -4.92 30.56 -38.43
N ALA A 13 -4.59 31.75 -37.87
CA ALA A 13 -3.52 31.83 -36.85
C ALA A 13 -4.04 31.63 -35.41
N LEU A 14 -5.37 31.56 -35.22
CA LEU A 14 -6.01 31.30 -33.94
C LEU A 14 -6.40 29.82 -33.70
N SER A 15 -6.09 28.96 -34.64
CA SER A 15 -6.44 27.54 -34.54
C SER A 15 -5.25 26.58 -34.30
N ILE A 16 -4.05 27.09 -33.99
CA ILE A 16 -2.88 26.27 -33.60
C ILE A 16 -2.24 26.80 -32.32
N SER A 17 -3.05 27.21 -31.36
CA SER A 17 -2.69 27.07 -29.96
C SER A 17 -3.54 25.92 -29.38
N THR A 18 -3.26 24.72 -29.77
CA THR A 18 -3.46 23.59 -28.87
C THR A 18 -2.64 23.94 -27.65
N PHE A 19 -3.29 24.53 -26.65
CA PHE A 19 -2.77 24.49 -25.31
C PHE A 19 -2.45 23.04 -25.03
N ALA A 20 -1.19 22.69 -25.06
CA ALA A 20 -0.73 21.49 -24.37
C ALA A 20 -1.14 21.72 -22.93
N GLN A 21 -2.29 21.17 -22.54
CA GLN A 21 -2.79 21.26 -21.18
C GLN A 21 -1.69 20.63 -20.34
N LYS A 22 -1.06 21.42 -19.47
CA LYS A 22 -0.01 20.95 -18.60
C LYS A 22 -0.59 19.76 -17.84
N ARG A 23 -0.13 18.55 -18.16
CA ARG A 23 -0.59 17.33 -17.47
C ARG A 23 0.12 17.28 -16.14
N THR A 24 -0.65 17.31 -15.08
CA THR A 24 -0.18 17.25 -13.68
C THR A 24 -0.71 15.98 -13.04
N ASN A 25 -0.19 15.67 -11.86
CA ASN A 25 -0.71 14.57 -11.03
C ASN A 25 -1.98 14.98 -10.25
N GLU A 26 -2.47 16.20 -10.47
CA GLU A 26 -3.73 16.65 -9.87
C GLU A 26 -4.86 15.73 -10.28
N GLY A 27 -5.56 15.21 -9.27
CA GLY A 27 -6.71 14.32 -9.46
C GLY A 27 -7.91 15.06 -10.06
N LEU A 28 -8.89 14.31 -10.50
CA LEU A 28 -10.25 14.79 -10.58
C LEU A 28 -10.73 15.14 -9.17
N ASP A 29 -11.79 15.94 -9.06
CA ASP A 29 -12.41 16.26 -7.76
C ASP A 29 -12.79 14.98 -7.02
N THR A 30 -11.88 14.46 -6.23
CA THR A 30 -12.10 13.33 -5.35
C THR A 30 -12.40 13.83 -3.95
N ARG A 31 -13.23 13.08 -3.24
CA ARG A 31 -13.58 13.39 -1.87
C ARG A 31 -12.39 13.07 -0.96
N ASP A 32 -11.79 14.07 -0.35
CA ASP A 32 -10.73 13.87 0.63
C ASP A 32 -11.29 13.22 1.91
N LEU A 33 -10.71 12.12 2.33
CA LEU A 33 -11.11 11.38 3.53
C LEU A 33 -10.48 11.94 4.81
N TYR A 34 -9.48 12.82 4.70
CA TYR A 34 -8.69 13.35 5.81
C TYR A 34 -7.99 12.24 6.62
N SER A 35 -7.54 11.18 5.94
CA SER A 35 -6.92 10.01 6.58
C SER A 35 -5.69 10.36 7.41
N ASP A 36 -4.99 11.43 7.08
CA ASP A 36 -3.85 11.96 7.85
C ASP A 36 -4.24 12.52 9.24
N THR A 37 -5.54 12.71 9.51
CA THR A 37 -6.07 13.10 10.83
C THR A 37 -6.55 11.91 11.67
N TRP A 38 -6.63 10.69 11.10
CA TRP A 38 -7.08 9.51 11.84
C TRP A 38 -6.03 9.06 12.83
N VAL A 39 -6.45 8.49 13.92
CA VAL A 39 -5.57 7.97 14.99
C VAL A 39 -5.64 6.45 15.03
N ALA A 40 -4.61 5.81 15.56
CA ALA A 40 -4.60 4.36 15.74
C ALA A 40 -3.50 3.94 16.73
N THR A 41 -3.68 2.77 17.31
CA THR A 41 -2.62 2.02 18.00
C THR A 41 -2.50 0.65 17.33
N ASP A 42 -1.29 0.26 16.95
CA ASP A 42 -1.05 -1.05 16.33
C ASP A 42 -0.97 -2.19 17.36
N ALA A 43 -0.80 -3.42 16.88
CA ALA A 43 -0.81 -4.62 17.73
C ALA A 43 0.35 -4.69 18.74
N ILE A 44 1.41 -3.91 18.54
CA ILE A 44 2.58 -3.84 19.45
C ILE A 44 2.65 -2.54 20.25
N GLY A 45 1.57 -1.75 20.22
CA GLY A 45 1.41 -0.53 21.03
C GLY A 45 2.01 0.74 20.44
N ARG A 46 2.39 0.77 19.14
CA ARG A 46 2.83 2.00 18.48
C ARG A 46 1.63 2.84 18.09
N THR A 47 1.66 4.12 18.41
CA THR A 47 0.60 5.06 18.07
C THR A 47 0.88 5.78 16.76
N MET A 48 -0.19 6.08 16.02
CA MET A 48 -0.12 6.90 14.82
C MET A 48 0.25 8.35 15.20
N PRO A 49 1.30 8.95 14.64
CA PRO A 49 1.68 10.31 14.97
C PRO A 49 0.62 11.30 14.46
N THR A 50 0.36 12.32 15.26
CA THR A 50 -0.54 13.43 14.95
C THR A 50 0.23 14.65 14.46
N ASN A 51 -0.48 15.68 14.03
CA ASN A 51 0.12 16.96 13.62
C ASN A 51 1.07 17.57 14.68
N ALA A 52 0.80 17.34 15.96
CA ALA A 52 1.67 17.81 17.04
C ALA A 52 3.09 17.20 16.96
N GLU A 53 3.24 16.02 16.38
CA GLU A 53 4.50 15.30 16.24
C GLU A 53 5.11 15.45 14.84
N THR A 54 4.29 15.51 13.80
CA THR A 54 4.73 15.55 12.39
C THR A 54 4.93 16.97 11.86
N GLY A 55 4.31 17.97 12.49
CA GLY A 55 4.10 19.30 11.93
C GLY A 55 3.03 19.31 10.83
N ASP A 56 2.75 20.50 10.32
CA ASP A 56 1.80 20.70 9.23
C ASP A 56 2.25 20.01 7.93
N ILE A 57 1.33 19.87 6.99
CA ILE A 57 1.64 19.38 5.65
C ILE A 57 2.82 20.20 5.08
N LYS A 58 3.86 19.48 4.68
CA LYS A 58 5.09 20.08 4.17
C LYS A 58 4.94 20.35 2.67
N ASP A 59 5.01 21.60 2.28
CA ASP A 59 4.85 22.08 0.90
C ASP A 59 6.11 22.78 0.34
N ASP A 60 7.23 22.69 1.07
CA ASP A 60 8.52 23.29 0.71
C ASP A 60 9.11 22.68 -0.58
N LYS A 61 8.69 21.48 -0.94
CA LYS A 61 9.06 20.75 -2.17
C LYS A 61 8.06 19.63 -2.46
N ARG A 62 8.24 18.92 -3.58
CA ARG A 62 7.49 17.70 -3.87
C ARG A 62 7.80 16.64 -2.80
N ARG A 63 6.78 15.94 -2.34
CA ARG A 63 6.91 14.83 -1.39
C ARG A 63 6.04 13.67 -1.85
N VAL A 64 6.62 12.84 -2.70
CA VAL A 64 5.91 11.73 -3.34
C VAL A 64 6.35 10.41 -2.71
N VAL A 65 5.39 9.54 -2.49
CA VAL A 65 5.60 8.17 -2.01
C VAL A 65 5.14 7.18 -3.07
N GLY A 66 6.08 6.43 -3.63
CA GLY A 66 5.80 5.33 -4.54
C GLY A 66 6.06 3.99 -3.87
N ILE A 67 5.24 2.98 -4.19
CA ILE A 67 5.42 1.63 -3.67
C ILE A 67 5.49 0.61 -4.81
N PHE A 68 6.41 -0.34 -4.70
CA PHE A 68 6.55 -1.44 -5.66
C PHE A 68 5.38 -2.41 -5.50
N TYR A 69 4.69 -2.69 -6.62
CA TYR A 69 3.46 -3.46 -6.66
C TYR A 69 3.60 -4.64 -7.60
N ILE A 70 3.54 -5.84 -7.05
CA ILE A 70 3.73 -7.10 -7.76
C ILE A 70 2.41 -7.59 -8.34
N THR A 71 2.45 -8.06 -9.59
CA THR A 71 1.27 -8.53 -10.34
C THR A 71 1.40 -9.94 -10.91
N TRP A 72 2.40 -10.68 -10.48
CA TRP A 72 2.64 -12.05 -10.94
C TRP A 72 1.83 -13.15 -10.22
N HIS A 73 0.88 -12.78 -9.34
CA HIS A 73 -0.01 -13.74 -8.69
C HIS A 73 -1.04 -14.25 -9.71
N THR A 74 -0.60 -15.15 -10.59
CA THR A 74 -1.42 -15.72 -11.67
C THR A 74 -1.49 -17.24 -11.56
N GLN A 75 -2.53 -17.85 -12.14
CA GLN A 75 -2.65 -19.32 -12.17
C GLN A 75 -1.53 -19.98 -13.00
N ASN A 76 -1.01 -19.27 -14.00
CA ASN A 76 -0.06 -19.84 -14.96
C ASN A 76 1.37 -19.95 -14.42
N ILE A 77 1.75 -19.10 -13.48
CA ILE A 77 3.09 -19.13 -12.87
C ILE A 77 3.25 -20.37 -11.98
N HIS A 78 2.13 -20.97 -11.54
CA HIS A 78 2.15 -22.02 -10.53
C HIS A 78 1.29 -23.20 -10.92
N SER A 79 1.94 -24.30 -11.29
CA SER A 79 1.27 -25.61 -11.48
C SER A 79 0.97 -26.31 -10.14
N TRP A 80 0.61 -25.54 -9.10
CA TRP A 80 0.39 -26.07 -7.77
C TRP A 80 -0.93 -26.83 -7.65
N LYS A 81 -0.87 -27.95 -6.97
CA LYS A 81 -2.07 -28.73 -6.63
C LYS A 81 -2.77 -28.19 -5.38
N SER A 82 -2.07 -27.42 -4.57
CA SER A 82 -2.57 -26.80 -3.36
C SER A 82 -1.69 -25.63 -2.94
N PRO A 83 -2.24 -24.44 -2.63
CA PRO A 83 -1.47 -23.31 -2.14
C PRO A 83 -0.81 -23.61 -0.78
N TYR A 84 -1.44 -24.46 0.03
CA TYR A 84 -0.91 -24.85 1.34
C TYR A 84 0.38 -25.66 1.23
N ALA A 85 0.55 -26.44 0.16
CA ALA A 85 1.77 -27.17 -0.13
C ALA A 85 2.91 -26.28 -0.66
N ALA A 86 2.59 -25.01 -0.97
CA ALA A 86 3.51 -24.00 -1.47
C ALA A 86 3.79 -22.89 -0.45
N ASP A 87 3.36 -23.03 0.79
CA ASP A 87 3.58 -22.08 1.86
C ASP A 87 4.74 -22.56 2.75
N VAL A 88 5.86 -21.83 2.73
CA VAL A 88 7.06 -22.17 3.48
C VAL A 88 6.78 -22.27 4.98
N THR A 89 5.98 -21.35 5.53
CA THR A 89 5.63 -21.37 6.96
C THR A 89 4.91 -22.68 7.33
N LYS A 90 3.99 -23.15 6.48
CA LYS A 90 3.26 -24.41 6.71
C LYS A 90 4.13 -25.64 6.48
N ILE A 91 5.04 -25.56 5.50
CA ILE A 91 6.03 -26.64 5.25
C ILE A 91 6.93 -26.81 6.46
N LEU A 92 7.51 -25.73 6.97
CA LEU A 92 8.42 -25.79 8.12
C LEU A 92 7.69 -26.17 9.42
N ALA A 93 6.44 -25.75 9.60
CA ALA A 93 5.63 -26.17 10.73
C ALA A 93 5.32 -27.68 10.70
N GLN A 94 5.26 -28.29 9.51
CA GLN A 94 5.08 -29.73 9.36
C GLN A 94 6.39 -30.51 9.60
N ASP A 95 7.51 -30.01 9.09
CA ASP A 95 8.84 -30.61 9.28
C ASP A 95 9.94 -29.54 9.12
N PRO A 96 10.53 -29.01 10.22
CA PRO A 96 11.61 -28.03 10.18
C PRO A 96 12.87 -28.53 9.46
N GLU A 97 13.09 -29.86 9.39
CA GLU A 97 14.26 -30.42 8.70
C GLU A 97 14.22 -30.22 7.18
N ALA A 98 13.03 -29.87 6.62
CA ALA A 98 12.90 -29.54 5.21
C ALA A 98 13.86 -28.41 4.78
N ARG A 99 14.17 -27.45 5.67
CA ARG A 99 15.09 -26.35 5.39
C ARG A 99 16.54 -26.78 5.12
N LYS A 100 16.90 -28.02 5.46
CA LYS A 100 18.26 -28.56 5.30
C LYS A 100 18.43 -29.39 4.02
N ASP A 101 17.35 -29.82 3.40
CA ASP A 101 17.37 -30.71 2.24
C ASP A 101 16.50 -30.20 1.11
N THR A 102 17.13 -29.76 0.02
CA THR A 102 16.43 -29.26 -1.18
C THR A 102 15.53 -30.33 -1.84
N ASN A 103 15.81 -31.63 -1.58
CA ASN A 103 15.04 -32.75 -2.11
C ASN A 103 14.04 -33.30 -1.10
N HIS A 104 13.84 -32.62 0.03
CA HIS A 104 12.88 -33.08 1.03
C HIS A 104 11.49 -33.25 0.41
N LYS A 105 10.78 -34.30 0.80
CA LYS A 105 9.48 -34.71 0.24
C LYS A 105 8.38 -33.64 0.27
N LEU A 106 8.52 -32.60 1.13
CA LEU A 106 7.58 -31.48 1.23
C LEU A 106 7.86 -30.39 0.20
N TRP A 107 9.10 -30.30 -0.31
CA TRP A 107 9.40 -29.41 -1.42
C TRP A 107 8.93 -30.00 -2.74
N GLN A 108 8.58 -29.13 -3.64
CA GLN A 108 8.28 -29.48 -5.02
C GLN A 108 9.50 -29.15 -5.91
N ASN A 109 9.32 -29.23 -7.21
CA ASN A 109 10.39 -29.00 -8.16
C ASN A 109 11.01 -27.60 -8.02
N ASP A 110 12.22 -27.46 -8.53
CA ASP A 110 12.91 -26.18 -8.62
C ASP A 110 12.21 -25.21 -9.57
N ALA A 111 12.46 -23.92 -9.40
CA ALA A 111 11.84 -22.84 -10.12
C ALA A 111 10.31 -22.71 -9.90
N TYR A 112 9.76 -23.39 -8.89
CA TYR A 112 8.40 -23.11 -8.43
C TYR A 112 8.40 -21.96 -7.42
N HIS A 113 7.35 -21.15 -7.48
CA HIS A 113 7.12 -20.07 -6.52
C HIS A 113 6.48 -20.59 -5.25
N TYR A 114 6.97 -20.12 -4.12
CA TYR A 114 6.48 -20.46 -2.78
C TYR A 114 6.00 -19.19 -2.10
N HIS A 115 4.85 -19.25 -1.43
CA HIS A 115 4.45 -18.20 -0.50
C HIS A 115 5.34 -18.25 0.74
N TYR A 116 5.81 -17.11 1.23
CA TYR A 116 6.52 -17.07 2.51
C TYR A 116 5.54 -17.24 3.69
N ALA A 117 4.28 -16.84 3.54
CA ALA A 117 3.19 -16.97 4.49
C ALA A 117 1.84 -16.75 3.81
N GLU A 118 0.73 -16.92 4.55
CA GLU A 118 -0.61 -16.64 4.06
C GLU A 118 -0.95 -15.15 4.14
N PRO A 119 -1.29 -14.47 3.03
CA PRO A 119 -1.83 -13.13 3.06
C PRO A 119 -3.10 -13.03 3.92
N GLU A 120 -3.37 -11.90 4.55
CA GLU A 120 -4.63 -11.68 5.28
C GLU A 120 -5.85 -11.96 4.40
N MET A 121 -5.78 -11.55 3.14
CA MET A 121 -6.83 -11.74 2.15
C MET A 121 -6.81 -13.11 1.44
N GLY A 122 -6.03 -14.07 2.00
CA GLY A 122 -5.85 -15.41 1.43
C GLY A 122 -4.91 -15.45 0.25
N TYR A 123 -4.74 -16.63 -0.35
CA TYR A 123 -3.87 -16.83 -1.53
C TYR A 123 -4.58 -16.34 -2.80
N PHE A 124 -4.68 -15.03 -2.93
CA PHE A 124 -5.41 -14.36 -4.01
C PHE A 124 -4.65 -14.37 -5.35
N LEU A 125 -5.34 -14.04 -6.41
CA LEU A 125 -4.76 -13.72 -7.72
C LEU A 125 -4.80 -12.21 -7.96
N SER A 126 -3.87 -11.70 -8.77
CA SER A 126 -3.78 -10.27 -9.10
C SER A 126 -5.02 -9.70 -9.81
N GLN A 127 -5.92 -10.56 -10.28
CA GLN A 127 -7.20 -10.17 -10.90
C GLN A 127 -8.38 -10.12 -9.91
N ASP A 128 -8.14 -10.32 -8.61
CA ASP A 128 -9.19 -10.25 -7.58
C ASP A 128 -9.56 -8.79 -7.30
N GLU A 129 -10.66 -8.31 -7.88
CA GLU A 129 -11.12 -6.92 -7.74
C GLU A 129 -11.32 -6.51 -6.28
N TRP A 130 -11.78 -7.43 -5.43
CA TRP A 130 -11.95 -7.14 -4.00
C TRP A 130 -10.62 -6.84 -3.31
N VAL A 131 -9.58 -7.62 -3.61
CA VAL A 131 -8.21 -7.40 -3.10
C VAL A 131 -7.65 -6.09 -3.62
N ILE A 132 -7.79 -5.82 -4.92
CA ILE A 132 -7.33 -4.57 -5.54
C ILE A 132 -7.98 -3.36 -4.87
N ARG A 133 -9.30 -3.39 -4.59
CA ARG A 133 -10.01 -2.32 -3.88
C ARG A 133 -9.48 -2.10 -2.47
N LYS A 134 -9.26 -3.18 -1.70
CA LYS A 134 -8.67 -3.09 -0.36
C LYS A 134 -7.22 -2.58 -0.39
N ASP A 135 -6.42 -2.98 -1.37
CA ASP A 135 -5.06 -2.45 -1.56
C ASP A 135 -5.08 -0.94 -1.86
N ILE A 136 -5.93 -0.50 -2.81
CA ILE A 136 -6.08 0.92 -3.15
C ILE A 136 -6.46 1.73 -1.93
N SER A 137 -7.47 1.29 -1.17
CA SER A 137 -7.92 1.96 0.06
C SER A 137 -6.78 2.04 1.09
N MET A 138 -6.15 0.91 1.45
CA MET A 138 -5.06 0.89 2.43
C MET A 138 -3.90 1.79 2.01
N LEU A 139 -3.48 1.74 0.76
CA LEU A 139 -2.34 2.52 0.26
C LEU A 139 -2.66 4.01 0.23
N THR A 140 -3.87 4.38 -0.18
CA THR A 140 -4.33 5.77 -0.18
C THR A 140 -4.44 6.32 1.24
N ASP A 141 -5.02 5.55 2.17
CA ASP A 141 -5.17 5.94 3.58
C ASP A 141 -3.81 6.13 4.26
N ALA A 142 -2.81 5.33 3.88
CA ALA A 142 -1.43 5.50 4.34
C ALA A 142 -0.71 6.70 3.71
N GLY A 143 -1.23 7.26 2.61
CA GLY A 143 -0.65 8.39 1.90
C GLY A 143 0.33 8.00 0.78
N VAL A 144 0.17 6.83 0.16
CA VAL A 144 0.91 6.41 -1.04
C VAL A 144 0.33 7.10 -2.27
N ASP A 145 1.19 7.65 -3.12
CA ASP A 145 0.81 8.42 -4.31
C ASP A 145 0.92 7.59 -5.60
N VAL A 146 1.83 6.61 -5.64
CA VAL A 146 2.20 5.92 -6.88
C VAL A 146 2.36 4.41 -6.67
N LEU A 147 1.67 3.63 -7.49
CA LEU A 147 1.95 2.21 -7.67
C LEU A 147 3.04 2.05 -8.75
N ILE A 148 4.14 1.41 -8.41
CA ILE A 148 5.23 1.13 -9.34
C ILE A 148 5.08 -0.32 -9.78
N MET A 149 4.56 -0.51 -11.01
CA MET A 149 4.21 -1.82 -11.54
C MET A 149 5.45 -2.59 -11.94
N ASP A 150 5.54 -3.84 -11.50
CA ASP A 150 6.68 -4.71 -11.78
C ASP A 150 6.69 -5.20 -13.24
N VAL A 151 7.80 -4.91 -13.93
CA VAL A 151 8.19 -5.50 -15.23
C VAL A 151 9.67 -5.90 -15.20
N THR A 152 10.21 -6.10 -14.01
CA THR A 152 11.65 -6.34 -13.81
C THR A 152 12.15 -7.62 -14.46
N ASN A 153 11.29 -8.61 -14.67
CA ASN A 153 11.60 -9.89 -15.31
C ASN A 153 11.25 -9.93 -16.80
N ALA A 154 11.00 -8.79 -17.43
CA ALA A 154 10.58 -8.67 -18.83
C ALA A 154 9.27 -9.40 -19.17
N VAL A 155 8.40 -9.60 -18.18
CA VAL A 155 7.08 -10.21 -18.34
C VAL A 155 6.00 -9.14 -18.23
N HIS A 156 5.10 -9.11 -19.20
CA HIS A 156 3.96 -8.22 -19.21
C HIS A 156 2.71 -8.94 -18.69
N TYR A 157 2.10 -8.41 -17.65
CA TYR A 157 0.89 -8.97 -17.04
C TYR A 157 -0.35 -8.20 -17.52
N TRP A 158 -0.61 -8.26 -18.86
CA TRP A 158 -1.63 -7.43 -19.53
C TRP A 158 -3.02 -7.62 -18.95
N ASP A 159 -3.42 -8.85 -18.69
CA ASP A 159 -4.76 -9.18 -18.20
C ASP A 159 -4.92 -8.73 -16.74
N GLU A 160 -3.86 -8.84 -15.94
CA GLU A 160 -3.83 -8.39 -14.55
C GLU A 160 -3.86 -6.87 -14.49
N TRP A 161 -3.02 -6.19 -15.27
CA TRP A 161 -2.98 -4.72 -15.31
C TRP A 161 -4.30 -4.12 -15.81
N GLU A 162 -4.96 -4.76 -16.77
CA GLU A 162 -6.25 -4.29 -17.26
C GLU A 162 -7.29 -4.27 -16.12
N VAL A 163 -7.38 -5.35 -15.34
CA VAL A 163 -8.29 -5.42 -14.19
C VAL A 163 -7.92 -4.39 -13.12
N ILE A 164 -6.62 -4.25 -12.79
CA ILE A 164 -6.14 -3.28 -11.79
C ILE A 164 -6.50 -1.85 -12.21
N PHE A 165 -6.16 -1.44 -13.43
CA PHE A 165 -6.40 -0.06 -13.87
C PHE A 165 -7.89 0.25 -14.06
N GLN A 166 -8.69 -0.71 -14.55
CA GLN A 166 -10.14 -0.56 -14.59
C GLN A 166 -10.75 -0.44 -13.19
N THR A 167 -10.25 -1.21 -12.23
CA THR A 167 -10.69 -1.10 -10.83
C THR A 167 -10.31 0.25 -10.23
N MET A 168 -9.09 0.74 -10.47
CA MET A 168 -8.69 2.09 -10.06
C MET A 168 -9.61 3.16 -10.65
N GLN A 169 -10.00 3.05 -11.93
CA GLN A 169 -10.96 3.98 -12.54
C GLN A 169 -12.37 3.88 -11.94
N LYS A 170 -12.83 2.67 -11.59
CA LYS A 170 -14.12 2.49 -10.89
C LYS A 170 -14.10 3.15 -9.51
N VAL A 171 -13.10 2.86 -8.69
CA VAL A 171 -12.92 3.44 -7.35
C VAL A 171 -12.85 4.98 -7.42
N LYS A 172 -12.15 5.51 -8.42
CA LYS A 172 -12.09 6.95 -8.68
C LYS A 172 -13.45 7.53 -9.10
N ALA A 173 -14.19 6.83 -9.94
CA ALA A 173 -15.53 7.25 -10.38
C ALA A 173 -16.55 7.23 -9.23
N GLU A 174 -16.34 6.42 -8.21
CA GLU A 174 -17.09 6.42 -6.96
C GLU A 174 -16.74 7.63 -6.05
N GLY A 175 -15.77 8.44 -6.44
CA GLY A 175 -15.36 9.66 -5.75
C GLY A 175 -14.21 9.47 -4.76
N ASN A 176 -13.57 8.31 -4.74
CA ASN A 176 -12.45 8.05 -3.86
C ASN A 176 -11.12 8.48 -4.45
N PRO A 177 -10.14 8.88 -3.64
CA PRO A 177 -8.77 9.06 -4.08
C PRO A 177 -8.16 7.70 -4.48
N VAL A 178 -7.30 7.73 -5.49
CA VAL A 178 -6.56 6.55 -5.96
C VAL A 178 -5.10 6.93 -6.24
N PRO A 179 -4.14 6.03 -6.03
CA PRO A 179 -2.77 6.27 -6.45
C PRO A 179 -2.69 6.42 -7.98
N LYS A 180 -1.59 7.01 -8.47
CA LYS A 180 -1.22 6.94 -9.87
C LYS A 180 -0.39 5.69 -10.13
N PHE A 181 0.01 5.43 -11.39
CA PHE A 181 0.94 4.34 -11.67
C PHE A 181 2.09 4.77 -12.59
N CYS A 182 3.22 4.08 -12.45
CA CYS A 182 4.30 4.02 -13.43
C CYS A 182 4.85 2.58 -13.48
N PHE A 183 5.77 2.31 -14.40
CA PHE A 183 6.38 0.99 -14.55
C PHE A 183 7.86 1.01 -14.20
N TRP A 184 8.35 -0.12 -13.70
CA TRP A 184 9.77 -0.39 -13.60
C TRP A 184 10.14 -1.57 -14.51
N ALA A 185 10.83 -1.27 -15.61
CA ALA A 185 11.27 -2.21 -16.65
C ALA A 185 12.79 -2.40 -16.56
N TYR A 186 13.24 -3.36 -15.75
CA TYR A 186 14.66 -3.56 -15.48
C TYR A 186 15.34 -4.54 -16.43
N ASN A 187 14.84 -5.78 -16.54
CA ASN A 187 15.43 -6.83 -17.35
C ASN A 187 14.82 -6.89 -18.77
N GLY A 188 15.52 -7.59 -19.64
CA GLY A 188 15.09 -7.79 -21.00
C GLY A 188 15.48 -6.63 -21.93
N PRO A 189 15.39 -6.83 -23.26
CA PRO A 189 15.62 -5.76 -24.21
C PRO A 189 14.63 -4.64 -23.96
N VAL A 190 15.10 -3.48 -23.55
CA VAL A 190 14.25 -2.30 -23.30
C VAL A 190 13.36 -2.02 -24.50
N ILE A 191 13.89 -2.22 -25.70
CA ILE A 191 13.14 -1.98 -26.93
C ILE A 191 11.91 -2.88 -27.09
N THR A 192 11.94 -4.10 -26.58
CA THR A 192 10.76 -4.98 -26.61
C THR A 192 9.87 -4.75 -25.39
N VAL A 193 10.44 -4.62 -24.21
CA VAL A 193 9.69 -4.44 -22.94
C VAL A 193 9.03 -3.07 -22.88
N VAL A 194 9.82 -2.01 -23.01
CA VAL A 194 9.32 -0.63 -22.91
C VAL A 194 8.51 -0.23 -24.12
N GLN A 195 8.90 -0.70 -25.32
CA GLN A 195 8.17 -0.42 -26.55
C GLN A 195 6.75 -1.01 -26.52
N GLU A 196 6.58 -2.20 -25.96
CA GLU A 196 5.25 -2.80 -25.78
C GLU A 196 4.39 -2.00 -24.79
N LEU A 197 4.97 -1.58 -23.66
CA LEU A 197 4.27 -0.69 -22.71
C LEU A 197 3.84 0.61 -23.40
N PHE A 198 4.77 1.24 -24.13
CA PHE A 198 4.51 2.46 -24.86
C PHE A 198 3.40 2.28 -25.90
N ASN A 199 3.50 1.27 -26.74
CA ASN A 199 2.55 1.04 -27.84
C ASN A 199 1.14 0.72 -27.33
N ARG A 200 1.03 -0.12 -26.28
CA ARG A 200 -0.27 -0.66 -25.85
C ARG A 200 -0.99 0.19 -24.80
N ILE A 201 -0.27 1.02 -24.05
CA ILE A 201 -0.84 1.86 -22.99
C ILE A 201 -0.73 3.34 -23.35
N TYR A 202 0.49 3.85 -23.51
CA TYR A 202 0.73 5.28 -23.59
C TYR A 202 0.35 5.88 -24.93
N LYS A 203 0.74 5.24 -26.03
CA LYS A 203 0.40 5.69 -27.38
C LYS A 203 -1.10 5.64 -27.65
N GLU A 204 -1.78 4.64 -27.09
CA GLU A 204 -3.22 4.49 -27.14
C GLU A 204 -3.96 5.38 -26.13
N ASN A 205 -3.23 6.15 -25.32
CA ASN A 205 -3.76 7.02 -24.25
C ASN A 205 -4.66 6.27 -23.23
N LYS A 206 -4.42 4.97 -23.04
CA LYS A 206 -5.19 4.16 -22.10
C LYS A 206 -4.87 4.54 -20.66
N TYR A 207 -5.89 4.70 -19.82
CA TYR A 207 -5.73 5.03 -18.39
C TYR A 207 -4.88 6.30 -18.13
N SER A 208 -4.89 7.25 -19.06
CA SER A 208 -4.02 8.44 -18.97
C SER A 208 -4.32 9.34 -17.77
N ASP A 209 -5.50 9.22 -17.21
CA ASP A 209 -5.92 9.87 -15.97
C ASP A 209 -5.30 9.24 -14.71
N LEU A 210 -4.64 8.08 -14.84
CA LEU A 210 -3.94 7.36 -13.78
C LEU A 210 -2.41 7.39 -13.92
N TRP A 211 -1.86 7.91 -15.02
CA TRP A 211 -0.41 7.99 -15.20
C TRP A 211 0.24 8.89 -14.17
N PHE A 212 1.37 8.46 -13.63
CA PHE A 212 2.18 9.32 -12.78
C PHE A 212 3.15 10.14 -13.63
N TYR A 213 3.17 11.44 -13.37
CA TYR A 213 4.03 12.40 -14.07
C TYR A 213 5.17 12.87 -13.18
N TRP A 214 6.39 12.88 -13.73
CA TRP A 214 7.57 13.44 -13.10
C TRP A 214 8.26 14.37 -14.10
N ASP A 215 8.54 15.60 -13.70
CA ASP A 215 9.08 16.62 -14.61
C ASP A 215 8.27 16.79 -15.91
N GLU A 216 6.94 16.87 -15.78
CA GLU A 216 5.95 17.14 -16.86
C GLU A 216 5.71 15.98 -17.85
N LYS A 217 6.41 14.83 -17.72
CA LYS A 217 6.22 13.64 -18.55
C LYS A 217 5.87 12.42 -17.69
N PRO A 218 5.23 11.40 -18.26
CA PRO A 218 5.05 10.14 -17.53
C PRO A 218 6.38 9.57 -17.07
N LEU A 219 6.46 9.11 -15.82
CA LEU A 219 7.67 8.49 -15.29
C LEU A 219 7.82 7.04 -15.80
N LEU A 220 9.03 6.69 -16.22
CA LEU A 220 9.44 5.32 -16.47
C LEU A 220 10.75 5.03 -15.75
N LEU A 221 10.74 4.00 -14.91
CA LEU A 221 11.94 3.46 -14.30
C LEU A 221 12.48 2.34 -15.17
N TYR A 222 13.79 2.36 -15.46
CA TYR A 222 14.40 1.43 -16.39
C TYR A 222 15.85 1.11 -15.99
N ASN A 223 16.48 0.19 -16.70
CA ASN A 223 17.89 -0.07 -16.57
C ASN A 223 18.64 0.54 -17.75
N SER A 224 19.50 1.52 -17.46
CA SER A 224 20.31 2.19 -18.46
C SER A 224 21.68 1.55 -18.66
N ASP A 225 22.05 0.54 -17.87
CA ASP A 225 23.43 0.04 -17.84
C ASP A 225 23.67 -1.11 -18.84
N PRO A 226 24.58 -0.92 -19.81
CA PRO A 226 24.95 -1.94 -20.76
C PRO A 226 25.67 -3.13 -20.15
N HIS A 227 26.40 -2.91 -19.07
CA HIS A 227 27.21 -3.96 -18.46
C HIS A 227 26.39 -4.90 -17.57
N HIS A 228 25.28 -4.41 -17.03
CA HIS A 228 24.40 -5.23 -16.22
C HIS A 228 23.47 -6.10 -17.03
N ASN A 229 23.27 -5.76 -18.27
CA ASN A 229 22.23 -6.37 -19.07
C ASN A 229 22.76 -6.87 -20.41
N ALA A 230 23.25 -8.12 -20.44
CA ALA A 230 23.50 -8.80 -21.71
C ALA A 230 22.23 -8.88 -22.61
N SER A 231 21.05 -8.59 -22.05
CA SER A 231 19.76 -8.55 -22.73
C SER A 231 19.26 -7.12 -23.03
N GLY A 232 20.08 -6.09 -22.82
CA GLY A 232 19.83 -4.77 -23.39
C GLY A 232 19.05 -3.81 -22.52
N GLY A 233 19.77 -3.02 -21.74
CA GLY A 233 19.31 -1.69 -21.38
C GLY A 233 19.06 -0.82 -22.64
N TRP A 234 18.80 0.45 -22.47
CA TRP A 234 18.70 1.42 -23.59
C TRP A 234 19.92 1.50 -24.45
N VAL A 235 20.80 0.67 -24.18
CA VAL A 235 22.07 0.76 -24.79
C VAL A 235 21.95 0.31 -26.18
N GLU A 236 22.56 1.12 -26.93
CA GLU A 236 23.10 0.82 -28.20
C GLU A 236 23.17 -0.69 -28.36
N ASN A 237 22.07 -1.26 -28.81
CA ASN A 237 22.05 -2.64 -29.22
C ASN A 237 23.21 -2.75 -30.21
N PRO A 238 24.20 -3.59 -29.98
CA PRO A 238 25.32 -3.76 -30.91
C PRO A 238 24.84 -4.21 -32.30
N ASN A 239 23.59 -4.60 -32.46
CA ASN A 239 22.95 -4.84 -33.71
C ASN A 239 22.01 -3.68 -34.09
N PRO A 240 22.47 -2.64 -34.79
CA PRO A 240 21.64 -1.51 -35.24
C PRO A 240 20.51 -1.92 -36.21
N ASN A 241 20.56 -3.14 -36.73
CA ASN A 241 19.59 -3.69 -37.67
C ASN A 241 18.70 -4.77 -37.01
N TYR A 242 18.54 -4.75 -35.69
CA TYR A 242 17.77 -5.78 -34.95
C TYR A 242 16.38 -6.02 -35.56
N TYR A 243 15.67 -4.95 -35.93
CA TYR A 243 14.35 -5.08 -36.56
C TYR A 243 14.42 -5.44 -38.04
N GLU A 244 15.42 -4.99 -38.79
CA GLU A 244 15.63 -5.42 -40.17
C GLU A 244 15.98 -6.90 -40.21
N ALA A 245 16.82 -7.38 -39.30
CA ALA A 245 17.15 -8.80 -39.20
C ALA A 245 15.93 -9.65 -38.82
N ALA A 246 15.11 -9.20 -37.84
CA ALA A 246 13.89 -9.89 -37.46
C ALA A 246 12.87 -9.99 -38.58
N ALA A 247 12.67 -8.92 -39.37
CA ALA A 247 11.73 -8.91 -40.51
C ALA A 247 12.20 -9.75 -41.69
N THR A 248 13.47 -10.09 -41.78
CA THR A 248 14.04 -10.98 -42.80
C THR A 248 14.13 -12.44 -42.36
N ASP A 249 13.95 -12.72 -41.05
CA ASP A 249 13.93 -14.09 -40.52
C ASP A 249 12.57 -14.73 -40.81
N PRO A 250 12.52 -15.87 -41.53
CA PRO A 250 11.28 -16.60 -41.78
C PRO A 250 10.53 -17.05 -40.50
N ASN A 251 11.20 -17.09 -39.38
CA ASN A 251 10.60 -17.44 -38.08
C ASN A 251 10.03 -16.23 -37.32
N ASP A 252 10.27 -15.01 -37.78
CA ASP A 252 9.72 -13.81 -37.17
C ASP A 252 8.22 -13.71 -37.46
N PRO A 253 7.36 -13.45 -36.46
CA PRO A 253 5.93 -13.29 -36.66
C PRO A 253 5.55 -12.16 -37.61
N HIS A 254 6.46 -11.23 -37.88
CA HIS A 254 6.27 -10.13 -38.84
C HIS A 254 6.88 -10.43 -40.24
N TYR A 255 7.47 -11.59 -40.43
CA TYR A 255 8.05 -11.98 -41.73
C TYR A 255 6.98 -11.93 -42.80
N ASN A 256 7.29 -11.19 -43.91
CA ASN A 256 6.36 -10.93 -44.99
C ASN A 256 5.05 -10.22 -44.62
N ASN A 257 4.95 -9.55 -43.46
CA ASN A 257 3.81 -8.70 -43.14
C ASN A 257 3.93 -7.35 -43.88
N PRO A 258 3.08 -7.05 -44.89
CA PRO A 258 3.16 -5.83 -45.67
C PRO A 258 2.80 -4.57 -44.87
N ASP A 259 2.08 -4.73 -43.76
CA ASP A 259 1.68 -3.63 -42.88
C ASP A 259 2.75 -3.33 -41.80
N TYR A 260 3.79 -4.15 -41.73
CA TYR A 260 4.90 -3.95 -40.81
C TYR A 260 5.86 -2.90 -41.35
N THR A 261 5.71 -1.68 -40.86
CA THR A 261 6.62 -0.59 -41.19
C THR A 261 7.87 -0.72 -40.36
N GLN A 262 8.98 -1.13 -40.93
CA GLN A 262 10.27 -1.12 -40.23
C GLN A 262 10.66 0.31 -39.89
N LYS A 263 10.65 0.61 -38.59
CA LYS A 263 11.31 1.80 -38.05
C LYS A 263 12.73 1.43 -37.66
N SER A 264 13.66 2.35 -37.78
CA SER A 264 15.00 2.13 -37.28
C SER A 264 14.96 2.02 -35.74
N LEU A 265 15.89 1.27 -35.15
CA LEU A 265 16.03 1.17 -33.71
C LEU A 265 16.15 2.56 -33.06
N THR A 266 16.85 3.47 -33.73
CA THR A 266 17.03 4.85 -33.29
C THR A 266 15.71 5.61 -33.21
N ASP A 267 14.84 5.45 -34.24
CA ASP A 267 13.54 6.14 -34.28
C ASP A 267 12.63 5.70 -33.12
N TYR A 268 12.56 4.40 -32.86
CA TYR A 268 11.81 3.87 -31.70
C TYR A 268 12.36 4.36 -30.38
N THR A 269 13.67 4.29 -30.23
CA THR A 269 14.33 4.72 -28.99
C THR A 269 14.12 6.20 -28.72
N ASN A 270 14.20 7.05 -29.75
CA ASN A 270 13.98 8.48 -29.62
C ASN A 270 12.52 8.82 -29.29
N GLU A 271 11.53 8.20 -29.98
CA GLU A 271 10.11 8.41 -29.70
C GLU A 271 9.78 8.14 -28.22
N VAL A 272 10.29 7.03 -27.68
CA VAL A 272 10.06 6.65 -26.28
C VAL A 272 10.82 7.57 -25.31
N LYS A 273 12.09 7.88 -25.59
CA LYS A 273 12.90 8.80 -24.77
C LYS A 273 12.29 10.19 -24.69
N GLU A 274 11.73 10.69 -25.77
CA GLU A 274 11.08 11.99 -25.79
C GLU A 274 9.76 12.02 -25.06
N PHE A 275 9.08 10.87 -24.96
CA PHE A 275 7.78 10.77 -24.32
C PHE A 275 7.87 10.72 -22.79
N PHE A 276 8.83 9.98 -22.23
CA PHE A 276 8.94 9.75 -20.79
C PHE A 276 9.96 10.68 -20.09
N THR A 277 9.73 10.90 -18.80
CA THR A 277 10.80 11.18 -17.85
C THR A 277 11.41 9.85 -17.45
N LEU A 278 12.70 9.69 -17.71
CA LEU A 278 13.44 8.46 -17.49
C LEU A 278 14.32 8.57 -16.25
N ARG A 279 14.27 7.55 -15.38
CA ARG A 279 15.23 7.38 -14.28
C ARG A 279 15.74 5.96 -14.29
N ASN A 280 17.05 5.80 -14.18
CA ASN A 280 17.64 4.49 -13.97
C ASN A 280 17.25 3.99 -12.58
N MET A 281 16.74 2.77 -12.47
CA MET A 281 16.44 2.15 -11.19
C MET A 281 17.40 0.99 -10.97
N TRP A 282 18.15 1.05 -9.88
CA TRP A 282 19.20 0.11 -9.55
C TRP A 282 18.86 -0.71 -8.31
N TRP A 283 19.37 -1.95 -8.24
CA TRP A 283 19.08 -2.89 -7.15
C TRP A 283 19.61 -2.49 -5.75
N GLY A 284 20.27 -1.35 -5.64
CA GLY A 284 20.76 -0.85 -4.36
C GLY A 284 22.17 -1.34 -3.99
N TYR A 285 22.90 -1.93 -4.92
CA TYR A 285 24.31 -2.24 -4.73
C TYR A 285 25.14 -0.96 -4.74
N TYR A 286 26.23 -0.95 -3.95
CA TYR A 286 27.16 0.19 -3.98
C TYR A 286 27.74 0.38 -5.38
N GLU A 287 28.28 -0.69 -5.95
CA GLU A 287 28.86 -0.67 -7.30
C GLU A 287 28.61 -1.98 -8.06
N TRP A 288 28.67 -1.88 -9.38
CA TRP A 288 28.69 -3.02 -10.28
C TRP A 288 29.66 -2.75 -11.43
N ALA A 289 30.46 -3.76 -11.79
CA ALA A 289 31.47 -3.65 -12.85
C ALA A 289 32.39 -2.41 -12.75
N GLY A 290 32.71 -2.00 -11.53
CA GLY A 290 33.58 -0.85 -11.26
C GLY A 290 32.90 0.52 -11.36
N LYS A 291 31.58 0.56 -11.51
CA LYS A 291 30.80 1.80 -11.52
C LYS A 291 29.94 1.88 -10.27
N GLN A 292 30.05 3.00 -9.54
CA GLN A 292 29.18 3.30 -8.40
C GLN A 292 27.79 3.75 -8.88
N TYR A 293 26.75 3.26 -8.21
CA TYR A 293 25.34 3.61 -8.47
C TYR A 293 24.70 4.38 -7.32
N ILE A 294 24.91 3.93 -6.09
CA ILE A 294 24.34 4.57 -4.89
C ILE A 294 24.83 6.01 -4.77
N GLY A 295 23.90 6.95 -4.53
CA GLY A 295 24.21 8.36 -4.31
C GLY A 295 24.64 9.10 -5.57
N THR A 296 24.35 8.61 -6.76
CA THR A 296 24.77 9.22 -8.02
C THR A 296 23.61 9.81 -8.81
N GLU A 297 23.95 10.64 -9.80
CA GLU A 297 23.00 11.38 -10.62
C GLU A 297 22.13 10.41 -11.44
N ASP A 298 20.80 10.64 -11.43
CA ASP A 298 19.77 9.89 -12.15
C ASP A 298 19.70 8.38 -11.86
N ASN A 299 20.40 7.88 -10.85
CA ASN A 299 20.39 6.49 -10.44
C ASN A 299 19.55 6.29 -9.19
N TRP A 300 18.27 6.03 -9.36
CA TRP A 300 17.37 5.68 -8.27
C TRP A 300 17.70 4.29 -7.71
N SER A 301 17.49 4.10 -6.44
CA SER A 301 17.76 2.83 -5.74
C SER A 301 16.47 2.09 -5.42
N PHE A 302 16.49 0.77 -5.66
CA PHE A 302 15.45 -0.17 -5.25
C PHE A 302 15.44 -0.44 -3.73
N GLY A 303 16.61 -0.37 -3.12
CA GLY A 303 16.82 -0.56 -1.70
C GLY A 303 18.30 -0.37 -1.37
N TYR A 304 18.63 -0.33 -0.10
CA TYR A 304 20.02 -0.25 0.33
C TYR A 304 20.43 -1.57 0.98
N SER A 305 21.59 -2.07 0.59
CA SER A 305 22.19 -3.21 1.28
C SER A 305 23.04 -2.73 2.44
N LEU A 306 22.44 -2.54 3.61
CA LEU A 306 23.15 -2.19 4.83
C LEU A 306 24.09 -3.31 5.34
N ALA A 307 24.18 -4.42 4.61
CA ALA A 307 25.22 -5.42 4.77
C ALA A 307 26.56 -5.03 4.12
N ASP A 308 26.57 -4.04 3.23
CA ASP A 308 27.79 -3.50 2.62
C ASP A 308 28.34 -2.34 3.48
N ASP A 309 29.54 -2.52 4.02
CA ASP A 309 30.16 -1.52 4.90
C ASP A 309 30.33 -0.15 4.21
N ARG A 310 30.46 -0.11 2.89
CA ARG A 310 30.57 1.14 2.13
C ARG A 310 29.26 1.91 2.21
N ILE A 311 28.12 1.23 2.04
CA ILE A 311 26.77 1.82 2.17
C ILE A 311 26.50 2.17 3.64
N LEU A 312 26.85 1.29 4.57
CA LEU A 312 26.62 1.49 5.99
C LEU A 312 27.34 2.73 6.55
N ASN A 313 28.48 3.09 5.97
CA ASN A 313 29.28 4.26 6.38
C ASN A 313 28.90 5.55 5.66
N MET A 314 28.01 5.52 4.68
CA MET A 314 27.49 6.72 4.02
C MET A 314 26.51 7.46 4.94
N SER A 315 26.54 8.79 4.87
CA SER A 315 25.49 9.60 5.50
C SER A 315 24.14 9.42 4.77
N PRO A 316 23.01 9.71 5.42
CA PRO A 316 21.72 9.66 4.77
C PRO A 316 21.64 10.48 3.47
N GLU A 317 22.33 11.61 3.44
CA GLU A 317 22.39 12.50 2.29
C GLU A 317 23.19 11.91 1.12
N GLU A 318 24.24 11.17 1.43
CA GLU A 318 25.09 10.52 0.41
C GLU A 318 24.42 9.31 -0.24
N LEU A 319 23.43 8.71 0.42
CA LEU A 319 22.66 7.59 -0.13
C LEU A 319 21.66 8.03 -1.21
N LEU A 320 21.23 9.30 -1.17
CA LEU A 320 20.17 9.77 -2.07
C LEU A 320 20.69 9.91 -3.50
N SER A 321 19.87 9.42 -4.43
CA SER A 321 19.98 9.78 -5.83
C SER A 321 19.76 11.28 -6.02
N THR A 322 20.48 11.86 -6.96
CA THR A 322 20.35 13.27 -7.32
C THR A 322 19.88 13.44 -8.76
N HIS A 323 19.25 14.59 -9.03
CA HIS A 323 18.96 15.06 -10.38
C HIS A 323 19.24 16.55 -10.46
N ASN A 324 20.08 16.97 -11.42
CA ASN A 324 20.56 18.36 -11.52
C ASN A 324 21.11 18.89 -10.19
N GLY A 325 21.83 18.03 -9.45
CA GLY A 325 22.43 18.35 -8.16
C GLY A 325 21.44 18.47 -6.98
N LYS A 326 20.16 18.17 -7.18
CA LYS A 326 19.15 18.11 -6.11
C LYS A 326 18.95 16.69 -5.64
N ARG A 327 18.66 16.51 -4.35
CA ARG A 327 18.33 15.22 -3.75
C ARG A 327 16.96 14.78 -4.24
N GLU A 328 16.90 13.72 -5.04
CA GLU A 328 15.67 13.34 -5.68
C GLU A 328 15.00 12.12 -5.03
N GLN A 329 15.74 11.01 -4.85
CA GLN A 329 15.11 9.75 -4.45
C GLN A 329 15.89 9.05 -3.33
N ALA A 330 15.11 8.45 -2.40
CA ALA A 330 15.57 7.46 -1.43
C ALA A 330 14.72 6.21 -1.49
N ALA A 331 15.30 5.05 -1.14
CA ALA A 331 14.60 3.79 -0.98
C ALA A 331 14.34 3.46 0.48
N VAL A 332 13.21 2.80 0.73
CA VAL A 332 12.81 2.25 2.02
C VAL A 332 12.35 0.80 1.82
N THR A 333 12.78 -0.11 2.68
CA THR A 333 12.42 -1.53 2.56
C THR A 333 12.36 -2.21 3.93
N PRO A 334 11.41 -3.13 4.16
CA PRO A 334 11.34 -3.95 5.38
C PRO A 334 12.53 -4.89 5.56
N ALA A 335 13.12 -5.36 4.46
CA ALA A 335 14.29 -6.23 4.47
C ALA A 335 15.27 -5.81 3.38
N GLN A 336 16.55 -5.99 3.64
CA GLN A 336 17.59 -5.61 2.70
C GLN A 336 17.65 -6.54 1.50
N HIS A 337 17.82 -5.98 0.31
CA HIS A 337 18.20 -6.76 -0.87
C HIS A 337 19.68 -7.15 -0.78
N PRO A 338 20.05 -8.40 -0.94
CA PRO A 338 21.40 -8.87 -0.68
C PRO A 338 22.37 -8.56 -1.82
N VAL A 339 23.56 -8.14 -1.46
CA VAL A 339 24.68 -7.98 -2.40
C VAL A 339 25.60 -9.19 -2.37
N THR A 340 25.87 -9.71 -1.18
CA THR A 340 26.66 -10.92 -0.97
C THR A 340 25.97 -11.77 0.09
N MET A 341 25.81 -13.06 -0.19
CA MET A 341 24.96 -13.95 0.56
C MET A 341 25.75 -15.12 1.11
N THR A 342 26.85 -14.84 1.78
CA THR A 342 27.72 -15.92 2.28
C THR A 342 27.17 -16.63 3.49
N GLU A 343 26.22 -16.04 4.21
CA GLU A 343 25.90 -16.48 5.57
C GLU A 343 24.43 -16.87 5.78
N ASN A 344 23.52 -16.47 4.89
CA ASN A 344 22.14 -16.86 5.00
C ASN A 344 21.87 -18.14 4.21
N PRO A 345 21.41 -19.21 4.84
CA PRO A 345 21.23 -20.48 4.15
C PRO A 345 20.09 -20.48 3.14
N MET A 346 18.98 -19.78 3.38
CA MET A 346 17.75 -20.03 2.63
C MET A 346 17.18 -18.82 1.89
N GLY A 347 17.05 -17.68 2.55
CA GLY A 347 16.44 -16.48 1.96
C GLY A 347 17.45 -15.40 1.67
N VAL A 348 17.06 -14.42 0.87
CA VAL A 348 17.98 -13.36 0.42
C VAL A 348 17.70 -11.99 1.03
N GLY A 349 16.50 -11.73 1.53
CA GLY A 349 16.16 -10.46 2.14
C GLY A 349 16.07 -10.55 3.66
N LYS A 350 17.07 -10.07 4.39
CA LYS A 350 17.06 -10.05 5.85
C LYS A 350 16.31 -8.84 6.39
N SER A 351 15.43 -9.05 7.37
CA SER A 351 14.77 -7.96 8.11
C SER A 351 15.60 -7.43 9.28
N TRP A 352 16.80 -7.93 9.46
CA TRP A 352 17.69 -7.57 10.56
C TRP A 352 18.91 -6.80 10.08
N THR A 353 19.34 -5.78 10.83
CA THR A 353 20.52 -5.00 10.50
C THR A 353 21.79 -5.59 11.12
N ARG A 354 22.87 -5.64 10.36
CA ARG A 354 24.19 -6.08 10.84
C ARG A 354 24.83 -5.13 11.86
N ARG A 355 24.44 -3.86 11.86
CA ARG A 355 24.98 -2.83 12.75
C ARG A 355 24.78 -3.17 14.23
N PHE A 356 23.66 -3.83 14.57
CA PHE A 356 23.29 -4.16 15.95
C PHE A 356 23.43 -5.64 16.28
N GLY A 357 24.13 -6.39 15.42
CA GLY A 357 24.27 -7.84 15.52
C GLY A 357 23.09 -8.60 14.90
N GLU A 358 23.29 -9.86 14.62
CA GLU A 358 22.25 -10.73 14.08
C GLU A 358 21.59 -11.53 15.22
N PRO A 359 20.27 -11.73 15.18
CA PRO A 359 19.61 -12.58 16.14
C PRO A 359 19.97 -14.06 15.94
N GLN A 360 19.87 -14.85 16.98
CA GLN A 360 19.90 -16.28 16.85
C GLN A 360 18.56 -16.75 16.27
N LEU A 361 18.62 -17.46 15.15
CA LEU A 361 17.45 -18.04 14.53
C LEU A 361 17.10 -19.38 15.17
N ASN A 362 15.81 -19.65 15.31
CA ASN A 362 15.29 -20.94 15.76
C ASN A 362 15.24 -21.97 14.61
N GLU A 363 14.63 -23.13 14.85
CA GLU A 363 14.49 -24.21 13.88
C GLU A 363 13.64 -23.86 12.65
N TYR A 364 12.91 -22.73 12.68
CA TYR A 364 12.11 -22.19 11.57
C TYR A 364 12.82 -21.03 10.86
N ASP A 365 14.10 -20.80 11.14
CA ASP A 365 14.89 -19.66 10.69
C ASP A 365 14.27 -18.29 11.08
N MET A 366 13.60 -18.25 12.25
CA MET A 366 12.97 -17.05 12.79
C MET A 366 13.69 -16.56 14.04
N PRO A 367 13.85 -15.23 14.22
CA PRO A 367 14.41 -14.69 15.45
C PRO A 367 13.48 -14.91 16.65
N GLU A 368 14.00 -15.48 17.73
CA GLU A 368 13.25 -15.68 18.98
C GLU A 368 13.30 -14.45 19.88
N VAL A 369 14.49 -13.92 20.07
CA VAL A 369 14.74 -12.72 20.90
C VAL A 369 15.75 -11.85 20.21
N GLY A 370 15.51 -10.54 20.16
CA GLY A 370 16.41 -9.61 19.52
C GLY A 370 16.29 -8.18 20.04
N TYR A 371 17.33 -7.41 19.85
CA TYR A 371 17.39 -6.01 20.19
C TYR A 371 16.70 -5.16 19.13
N ILE A 372 15.79 -4.29 19.57
CA ILE A 372 15.08 -3.34 18.69
C ILE A 372 15.69 -1.95 18.88
N PRO A 373 16.47 -1.47 17.90
CA PRO A 373 17.27 -0.25 18.07
C PRO A 373 16.44 0.99 18.40
N TYR A 374 15.34 1.23 17.69
CA TYR A 374 14.52 2.42 17.87
C TYR A 374 13.75 2.44 19.21
N LEU A 375 13.61 1.28 19.86
CA LEU A 375 13.03 1.16 21.22
C LEU A 375 14.10 1.12 22.29
N ASN A 376 15.37 0.87 21.94
CA ASN A 376 16.46 0.58 22.88
C ASN A 376 16.10 -0.55 23.85
N GLN A 377 15.46 -1.62 23.35
CA GLN A 377 14.96 -2.74 24.15
C GLN A 377 15.18 -4.09 23.45
N VAL A 378 15.37 -5.13 24.23
CA VAL A 378 15.29 -6.51 23.77
C VAL A 378 13.82 -6.96 23.79
N LYS A 379 13.36 -7.59 22.72
CA LYS A 379 11.99 -8.08 22.55
C LYS A 379 11.97 -9.55 22.12
N GLU A 380 10.95 -10.26 22.52
CA GLU A 380 10.56 -11.53 21.93
C GLU A 380 9.90 -11.29 20.57
N ASN A 381 10.01 -12.27 19.66
CA ASN A 381 9.49 -12.18 18.29
C ASN A 381 9.86 -10.86 17.58
N PRO A 382 11.15 -10.51 17.53
CA PRO A 382 11.60 -9.17 17.15
C PRO A 382 11.24 -8.81 15.69
N VAL A 383 10.95 -9.78 14.83
CA VAL A 383 10.49 -9.55 13.46
C VAL A 383 9.20 -8.73 13.41
N LEU A 384 8.34 -8.82 14.45
CA LEU A 384 7.08 -8.06 14.52
C LEU A 384 7.28 -6.54 14.58
N TYR A 385 8.48 -6.11 14.97
CA TYR A 385 8.80 -4.70 15.20
C TYR A 385 9.34 -3.97 13.97
N GLY A 386 9.70 -4.69 12.90
CA GLY A 386 10.24 -4.08 11.69
C GLY A 386 11.49 -3.23 11.98
N ALA A 387 12.49 -3.80 12.68
CA ALA A 387 13.68 -3.06 13.10
C ALA A 387 14.48 -2.50 11.93
N TYR A 388 14.75 -3.32 10.90
CA TYR A 388 15.40 -2.88 9.68
C TYR A 388 14.54 -1.88 8.90
N PHE A 389 13.23 -2.09 8.87
CA PHE A 389 12.29 -1.19 8.22
C PHE A 389 12.34 0.22 8.82
N GLN A 390 12.39 0.32 10.17
CA GLN A 390 12.53 1.62 10.82
C GLN A 390 13.89 2.25 10.55
N GLU A 391 14.97 1.48 10.55
CA GLU A 391 16.30 2.00 10.21
C GLU A 391 16.32 2.57 8.77
N SER A 392 15.72 1.87 7.83
CA SER A 392 15.57 2.32 6.44
C SER A 392 14.77 3.63 6.35
N TRP A 393 13.65 3.75 7.10
CA TRP A 393 12.89 4.99 7.22
C TRP A 393 13.69 6.13 7.82
N ASP A 394 14.45 5.87 8.88
CA ASP A 394 15.26 6.90 9.56
C ASP A 394 16.31 7.51 8.62
N TYR A 395 16.93 6.68 7.77
CA TYR A 395 17.82 7.17 6.71
C TYR A 395 17.10 8.04 5.69
N ALA A 396 15.97 7.56 5.18
CA ALA A 396 15.19 8.26 4.19
C ALA A 396 14.64 9.60 4.72
N LEU A 397 14.11 9.62 5.95
CA LEU A 397 13.59 10.83 6.57
C LEU A 397 14.70 11.87 6.84
N LYS A 398 15.89 11.44 7.24
CA LYS A 398 17.04 12.35 7.42
C LYS A 398 17.57 12.86 6.09
N GLY A 399 17.60 12.02 5.07
CA GLY A 399 18.02 12.39 3.72
C GLY A 399 17.06 13.39 3.08
N ASP A 400 15.77 13.31 3.41
CA ASP A 400 14.72 14.21 2.99
C ASP A 400 14.61 14.36 1.46
N PRO A 401 14.35 13.29 0.69
CA PRO A 401 14.22 13.30 -0.77
C PRO A 401 12.93 13.96 -1.25
N GLU A 402 12.79 14.16 -2.57
CA GLU A 402 11.51 14.52 -3.20
C GLU A 402 10.63 13.29 -3.47
N PHE A 403 11.24 12.11 -3.68
CA PHE A 403 10.56 10.85 -3.94
C PHE A 403 11.04 9.76 -2.99
N LEU A 404 10.12 9.13 -2.28
CA LEU A 404 10.36 7.92 -1.49
C LEU A 404 9.87 6.70 -2.27
N TYR A 405 10.76 5.76 -2.51
CA TYR A 405 10.43 4.45 -3.08
C TYR A 405 10.35 3.42 -1.97
N ILE A 406 9.21 2.74 -1.85
CA ILE A 406 9.01 1.67 -0.87
C ILE A 406 9.02 0.31 -1.58
N ASN A 407 9.82 -0.61 -1.11
CA ASN A 407 9.98 -1.95 -1.63
C ASN A 407 9.67 -2.97 -0.53
N ASP A 408 8.58 -3.72 -0.58
CA ASP A 408 7.48 -3.69 -1.53
C ASP A 408 6.12 -3.80 -0.82
N TRP A 409 5.02 -3.77 -1.58
CA TRP A 409 3.69 -3.97 -1.02
C TRP A 409 3.36 -5.46 -0.83
N ASN A 410 3.37 -6.25 -1.92
CA ASN A 410 2.68 -7.53 -1.99
C ASN A 410 3.46 -8.66 -2.68
N GLU A 411 4.78 -8.72 -2.56
CA GLU A 411 5.57 -9.84 -3.09
C GLU A 411 5.42 -11.08 -2.23
N TRP A 412 4.30 -11.78 -2.34
CA TRP A 412 3.98 -12.95 -1.51
C TRP A 412 4.72 -14.21 -1.90
N THR A 413 5.23 -14.28 -3.13
CA THR A 413 5.82 -15.51 -3.65
C THR A 413 7.21 -15.28 -4.23
N ALA A 414 8.10 -16.25 -4.02
CA ALA A 414 9.42 -16.28 -4.62
C ALA A 414 9.80 -17.68 -5.09
N MET A 415 10.72 -17.76 -6.04
CA MET A 415 11.20 -19.02 -6.58
C MET A 415 12.18 -19.70 -5.64
N LYS A 416 12.00 -21.01 -5.50
CA LYS A 416 13.00 -21.91 -4.92
C LYS A 416 13.97 -22.36 -6.00
N PHE A 417 15.26 -22.23 -5.73
CA PHE A 417 16.32 -22.70 -6.62
C PHE A 417 17.13 -23.85 -6.01
N ASN A 418 17.57 -24.73 -6.89
CA ASN A 418 18.62 -25.72 -6.65
C ASN A 418 19.67 -25.55 -7.73
N LEU A 419 20.58 -24.61 -7.52
CA LEU A 419 21.59 -24.25 -8.49
C LEU A 419 22.73 -25.25 -8.55
N PRO A 420 23.32 -25.51 -9.73
CA PRO A 420 24.54 -26.30 -9.82
C PRO A 420 25.67 -25.67 -9.03
N PRO A 421 26.57 -26.46 -8.42
CA PRO A 421 27.65 -25.93 -7.57
C PRO A 421 28.56 -24.89 -8.23
N ASN A 422 28.65 -24.87 -9.54
CA ASN A 422 29.51 -23.96 -10.32
C ASN A 422 28.72 -22.78 -10.94
N SER A 423 27.45 -22.60 -10.59
CA SER A 423 26.60 -21.54 -11.13
C SER A 423 26.12 -20.64 -9.98
N PRO A 424 26.97 -19.72 -9.48
CA PRO A 424 26.57 -18.81 -8.41
C PRO A 424 25.45 -17.87 -8.89
N TRP A 425 24.54 -17.55 -7.98
CA TRP A 425 23.54 -16.52 -8.20
C TRP A 425 23.61 -15.50 -7.07
N LEU A 426 23.67 -14.24 -7.41
CA LEU A 426 23.92 -13.15 -6.45
C LEU A 426 25.13 -13.41 -5.53
N GLY A 427 26.22 -13.97 -6.07
CA GLY A 427 27.43 -14.30 -5.33
C GLY A 427 27.32 -15.54 -4.44
N ARG A 428 26.20 -16.27 -4.44
CA ARG A 428 26.02 -17.51 -3.65
C ARG A 428 26.35 -18.74 -4.46
N TYR A 429 27.09 -19.61 -3.84
CA TYR A 429 27.40 -20.95 -4.36
C TYR A 429 26.54 -22.04 -3.69
N ASN A 430 25.61 -21.64 -2.83
CA ASN A 430 24.68 -22.57 -2.21
C ASN A 430 23.59 -22.97 -3.20
N SER A 431 23.47 -24.27 -3.43
CA SER A 431 22.51 -24.81 -4.38
C SER A 431 21.05 -24.64 -3.94
N PHE A 432 20.78 -24.56 -2.64
CA PHE A 432 19.43 -24.47 -2.09
C PHE A 432 19.15 -23.06 -1.57
N MET A 433 18.25 -22.36 -2.22
CA MET A 433 17.89 -20.99 -1.85
C MET A 433 16.52 -20.56 -2.38
N PHE A 434 15.94 -19.55 -1.74
CA PHE A 434 14.79 -18.80 -2.20
C PHE A 434 15.22 -17.40 -2.63
N VAL A 435 14.67 -16.95 -3.75
CA VAL A 435 14.87 -15.58 -4.25
C VAL A 435 13.93 -14.65 -3.50
N ASP A 436 14.44 -13.52 -3.02
CA ASP A 436 13.70 -12.42 -2.42
C ASP A 436 12.93 -12.75 -1.13
N GLN A 437 12.10 -13.76 -1.13
CA GLN A 437 11.20 -14.15 -0.05
C GLN A 437 11.47 -15.57 0.42
N TYR A 438 11.40 -15.81 1.73
CA TYR A 438 11.47 -17.16 2.31
C TYR A 438 10.46 -17.34 3.45
N ASN A 439 10.54 -16.52 4.47
CA ASN A 439 9.63 -16.45 5.62
C ASN A 439 9.52 -15.01 6.12
N MET A 440 8.88 -14.76 7.26
CA MET A 440 8.72 -13.40 7.81
C MET A 440 10.04 -12.68 8.07
N GLU A 441 11.13 -13.38 8.40
CA GLU A 441 12.45 -12.78 8.58
C GLU A 441 13.07 -12.37 7.24
N PHE A 442 12.83 -13.15 6.21
CA PHE A 442 13.44 -12.98 4.90
C PHE A 442 12.35 -12.63 3.88
N ASN A 443 11.77 -11.43 4.02
CA ASN A 443 10.78 -10.91 3.09
C ASN A 443 10.75 -9.38 3.13
N ARG A 444 10.20 -8.76 2.07
CA ARG A 444 10.03 -7.32 1.95
C ARG A 444 8.57 -6.86 1.91
N GLY A 445 7.63 -7.79 1.90
CA GLY A 445 6.20 -7.49 1.81
C GLY A 445 5.67 -6.72 3.01
N ILE A 446 4.83 -5.71 2.75
CA ILE A 446 4.21 -4.83 3.76
C ILE A 446 2.72 -5.12 3.89
N GLN A 447 2.08 -5.67 2.86
CA GLN A 447 0.66 -6.02 2.88
C GLN A 447 0.33 -6.90 4.09
N PRO A 448 -0.78 -6.67 4.79
CA PRO A 448 -1.13 -7.42 5.98
C PRO A 448 -1.17 -8.94 5.77
N MET A 449 -0.66 -9.68 6.74
CA MET A 449 -0.63 -11.14 6.72
C MET A 449 -1.59 -11.74 7.76
N LYS A 450 -1.97 -12.98 7.52
CA LYS A 450 -2.75 -13.76 8.48
C LYS A 450 -1.85 -14.33 9.56
N GLY A 451 -2.04 -13.88 10.79
CA GLY A 451 -1.11 -14.17 11.89
C GLY A 451 0.22 -13.41 11.74
N GLY A 452 1.32 -13.94 12.28
CA GLY A 452 2.65 -13.34 12.19
C GLY A 452 2.69 -11.86 12.57
N TYR A 453 3.26 -11.01 11.71
CA TYR A 453 3.31 -9.56 11.96
C TYR A 453 1.95 -8.86 11.73
N GLY A 454 0.93 -9.57 11.21
CA GLY A 454 -0.40 -8.99 10.96
C GLY A 454 -0.34 -7.76 10.07
N ASP A 455 -0.81 -6.62 10.59
CA ASP A 455 -0.76 -5.32 9.92
C ASP A 455 0.33 -4.37 10.47
N ASN A 456 1.26 -4.86 11.29
CA ASN A 456 2.27 -4.02 11.95
C ASN A 456 3.16 -3.24 10.96
N TYR A 457 3.54 -3.86 9.82
CA TYR A 457 4.38 -3.19 8.82
C TYR A 457 3.59 -2.14 8.03
N TYR A 458 2.33 -2.42 7.73
CA TYR A 458 1.42 -1.42 7.15
C TYR A 458 1.27 -0.20 8.06
N MET A 459 1.00 -0.41 9.35
CA MET A 459 0.88 0.66 10.33
C MET A 459 2.18 1.43 10.49
N GLN A 460 3.33 0.76 10.50
CA GLN A 460 4.66 1.40 10.54
C GLN A 460 4.93 2.24 9.29
N MET A 461 4.56 1.75 8.12
CA MET A 461 4.63 2.50 6.87
C MET A 461 3.80 3.79 6.95
N ALA A 462 2.53 3.69 7.32
CA ALA A 462 1.64 4.84 7.45
C ALA A 462 2.17 5.88 8.45
N GLN A 463 2.70 5.44 9.62
CA GLN A 463 3.32 6.33 10.60
C GLN A 463 4.47 7.13 9.99
N ASN A 464 5.37 6.47 9.25
CA ASN A 464 6.55 7.12 8.69
C ASN A 464 6.22 7.98 7.46
N ILE A 465 5.21 7.63 6.68
CA ILE A 465 4.70 8.49 5.60
C ILE A 465 4.18 9.82 6.17
N ARG A 466 3.46 9.79 7.30
CA ARG A 466 3.04 11.03 7.99
C ARG A 466 4.23 11.85 8.48
N ARG A 467 5.27 11.22 9.03
CA ARG A 467 6.51 11.94 9.41
C ARG A 467 7.19 12.59 8.21
N TYR A 468 7.12 11.94 7.06
CA TYR A 468 7.69 12.46 5.81
C TYR A 468 6.88 13.64 5.24
N LYS A 469 5.55 13.47 5.13
CA LYS A 469 4.65 14.45 4.48
C LYS A 469 4.17 15.56 5.42
N GLY A 470 4.18 15.34 6.73
CA GLY A 470 3.41 16.12 7.69
C GLY A 470 1.96 15.62 7.77
N SER A 471 1.14 16.22 8.60
CA SER A 471 -0.28 15.94 8.70
C SER A 471 -1.10 17.17 9.08
N ARG A 472 -2.38 17.17 8.72
CA ARG A 472 -3.30 18.24 9.09
C ARG A 472 -3.61 18.19 10.60
N PRO A 473 -3.86 19.36 11.23
CA PRO A 473 -4.43 19.39 12.57
C PRO A 473 -5.78 18.68 12.61
N ILE A 474 -6.01 17.90 13.66
CA ILE A 474 -7.32 17.31 13.90
C ILE A 474 -8.32 18.41 14.17
N PRO A 475 -9.47 18.45 13.48
CA PRO A 475 -10.48 19.49 13.69
C PRO A 475 -10.97 19.56 15.13
N GLN A 476 -11.17 20.79 15.62
CA GLN A 476 -11.70 21.02 16.99
C GLN A 476 -13.14 21.52 16.92
N HIS A 477 -14.00 20.91 17.71
CA HIS A 477 -15.36 21.36 17.95
C HIS A 477 -15.36 22.40 19.07
N LEU A 478 -15.98 23.56 18.83
CA LEU A 478 -16.06 24.65 19.78
C LEU A 478 -17.52 24.92 20.17
N GLY A 479 -17.74 25.14 21.47
CA GLY A 479 -19.06 25.43 21.98
C GLY A 479 -20.02 24.23 21.93
N TYR A 480 -21.27 24.49 22.29
CA TYR A 480 -22.33 23.48 22.26
C TYR A 480 -23.08 23.46 20.93
N ALA A 481 -23.37 22.28 20.45
CA ALA A 481 -24.23 22.04 19.29
C ALA A 481 -25.32 21.02 19.69
N GLU A 482 -26.56 21.47 19.74
CA GLU A 482 -27.70 20.62 20.13
C GLU A 482 -28.32 19.98 18.87
N CYS A 483 -28.40 18.67 18.85
CA CYS A 483 -29.10 17.90 17.84
C CYS A 483 -30.21 17.07 18.50
N LYS A 484 -31.43 17.13 17.95
CA LYS A 484 -32.57 16.36 18.44
C LYS A 484 -32.59 14.99 17.78
N ILE A 485 -32.76 13.96 18.57
CA ILE A 485 -32.88 12.59 18.07
C ILE A 485 -34.36 12.31 17.75
N ASP A 486 -34.84 12.89 16.66
CA ASP A 486 -36.26 12.83 16.30
C ASP A 486 -36.53 12.22 14.91
N GLY A 487 -35.48 11.83 14.18
CA GLY A 487 -35.57 11.28 12.81
C GLY A 487 -35.64 12.37 11.74
N ARG A 488 -35.32 13.62 12.09
CA ARG A 488 -35.28 14.75 11.18
C ARG A 488 -33.85 15.30 11.12
N PHE A 489 -33.06 14.79 10.26
CA PHE A 489 -31.60 15.02 10.17
C PHE A 489 -31.17 16.45 9.75
N GLY A 490 -32.10 17.40 9.72
CA GLY A 490 -31.83 18.78 9.33
C GLY A 490 -30.88 19.54 10.27
N ASP A 491 -30.87 19.19 11.53
CA ASP A 491 -30.00 19.80 12.56
C ASP A 491 -28.52 19.56 12.27
N TRP A 492 -28.21 18.42 11.68
CA TRP A 492 -26.84 18.01 11.34
C TRP A 492 -26.20 18.83 10.21
N LYS A 493 -27.00 19.62 9.47
CA LYS A 493 -26.49 20.54 8.43
C LYS A 493 -25.65 21.67 9.00
N HIS A 494 -25.87 22.04 10.26
CA HIS A 494 -25.12 23.08 10.94
C HIS A 494 -23.77 22.60 11.48
N ASN A 495 -23.60 21.28 11.62
CA ASN A 495 -22.33 20.67 11.98
C ASN A 495 -21.51 20.45 10.70
N THR A 496 -20.45 21.25 10.54
CA THR A 496 -19.62 21.27 9.31
C THR A 496 -18.44 20.32 9.37
N ILE A 497 -18.09 19.79 10.55
CA ILE A 497 -17.02 18.79 10.69
C ILE A 497 -17.57 17.44 10.31
N GLU A 498 -17.02 16.87 9.26
CA GLU A 498 -17.36 15.55 8.75
C GLU A 498 -16.19 14.60 8.97
N TYR A 499 -16.50 13.42 9.49
CA TYR A 499 -15.62 12.26 9.53
C TYR A 499 -16.00 11.38 8.34
N ARG A 500 -15.08 11.23 7.40
CA ARG A 500 -15.37 10.64 6.08
C ARG A 500 -14.75 9.28 5.94
N ASP A 501 -15.41 8.41 5.19
CA ASP A 501 -14.95 7.07 4.85
C ASP A 501 -15.00 6.80 3.37
N THR A 502 -14.43 5.65 2.96
CA THR A 502 -14.34 5.19 1.57
C THR A 502 -15.73 4.81 1.06
N HIS A 503 -16.06 5.26 -0.14
CA HIS A 503 -17.27 4.89 -0.83
C HIS A 503 -17.07 3.58 -1.61
N GLY A 504 -17.95 2.59 -1.46
CA GLY A 504 -17.95 1.35 -2.23
C GLY A 504 -16.97 0.30 -1.72
N ASP A 505 -16.50 0.39 -0.48
CA ASP A 505 -15.61 -0.62 0.09
C ASP A 505 -16.34 -1.82 0.70
N THR A 506 -17.67 -1.79 0.69
CA THR A 506 -18.57 -2.92 0.92
C THR A 506 -18.69 -3.87 -0.28
N PHE A 507 -17.86 -3.71 -1.31
CA PHE A 507 -17.86 -4.52 -2.52
C PHE A 507 -17.79 -6.03 -2.19
N HIS A 508 -18.66 -6.84 -2.80
CA HIS A 508 -18.71 -8.28 -2.56
C HIS A 508 -17.61 -9.01 -3.33
N ARG A 509 -16.97 -9.95 -2.67
CA ARG A 509 -15.95 -10.80 -3.28
C ARG A 509 -16.56 -12.09 -3.83
N ASP A 510 -16.21 -12.41 -5.08
CA ASP A 510 -16.47 -13.69 -5.74
C ASP A 510 -15.32 -13.93 -6.73
N ALA A 511 -14.19 -14.47 -6.24
CA ALA A 511 -12.97 -14.52 -6.98
C ALA A 511 -12.24 -15.86 -6.86
N LYS A 512 -11.50 -16.21 -7.91
CA LYS A 512 -10.59 -17.35 -7.90
C LYS A 512 -9.33 -17.03 -7.10
N GLY A 513 -8.82 -18.01 -6.37
CA GLY A 513 -7.50 -17.98 -5.76
C GLY A 513 -6.56 -19.02 -6.36
N TYR A 514 -5.38 -19.15 -5.79
CA TYR A 514 -4.38 -20.13 -6.22
C TYR A 514 -4.91 -21.56 -6.17
N ALA A 515 -4.44 -22.37 -7.11
CA ALA A 515 -4.63 -23.83 -7.13
C ALA A 515 -6.08 -24.28 -6.92
N GLY A 516 -7.02 -23.57 -7.52
CA GLY A 516 -8.44 -23.89 -7.49
C GLY A 516 -9.18 -23.41 -6.25
N LEU A 517 -8.57 -22.60 -5.39
CA LEU A 517 -9.30 -21.89 -4.34
C LEU A 517 -10.33 -20.95 -4.95
N HIS A 518 -11.37 -20.71 -4.19
CA HIS A 518 -12.43 -19.76 -4.52
C HIS A 518 -12.78 -18.99 -3.25
N TYR A 519 -12.74 -17.68 -3.34
CA TYR A 519 -13.03 -16.78 -2.23
C TYR A 519 -14.35 -16.07 -2.47
N THR A 520 -15.21 -16.10 -1.47
CA THR A 520 -16.46 -15.35 -1.45
C THR A 520 -16.55 -14.54 -0.18
N ASN A 521 -17.02 -13.30 -0.29
CA ASN A 521 -17.36 -12.45 0.84
C ASN A 521 -18.57 -11.59 0.43
N THR A 522 -19.70 -11.82 1.07
CA THR A 522 -20.94 -11.08 0.85
C THR A 522 -21.40 -10.36 2.11
N SER A 523 -20.48 -10.10 3.02
CA SER A 523 -20.76 -9.44 4.31
C SER A 523 -20.99 -7.94 4.17
N GLY A 524 -20.47 -7.31 3.11
CA GLY A 524 -20.58 -5.88 2.86
C GLY A 524 -22.03 -5.43 2.72
N ARG A 525 -22.40 -4.42 3.53
CA ARG A 525 -23.71 -3.75 3.53
C ARG A 525 -23.56 -2.43 4.29
N ASN A 526 -24.55 -1.53 4.17
CA ASN A 526 -24.57 -0.25 4.89
C ASN A 526 -23.26 0.54 4.70
N ASP A 527 -22.83 0.72 3.45
CA ASP A 527 -21.63 1.44 3.02
C ASP A 527 -21.56 2.84 3.67
N ILE A 528 -20.76 2.97 4.71
CA ILE A 528 -20.65 4.18 5.56
C ILE A 528 -19.81 5.21 4.84
N ILE A 529 -20.32 6.43 4.68
CA ILE A 529 -19.59 7.48 3.96
C ILE A 529 -19.32 8.73 4.79
N THR A 530 -20.14 9.01 5.80
CA THR A 530 -20.00 10.22 6.61
C THR A 530 -20.48 9.96 8.03
N SER A 531 -19.71 10.46 9.01
CA SER A 531 -20.17 10.57 10.39
C SER A 531 -20.00 12.01 10.88
N LYS A 532 -20.81 12.42 11.86
CA LYS A 532 -20.74 13.72 12.55
C LYS A 532 -20.94 13.53 14.04
N VAL A 533 -20.39 14.43 14.83
CA VAL A 533 -20.55 14.46 16.29
C VAL A 533 -20.99 15.83 16.71
N ALA A 534 -21.97 15.93 17.61
CA ALA A 534 -22.42 17.17 18.21
C ALA A 534 -22.38 17.04 19.74
N VAL A 535 -21.84 18.04 20.41
CA VAL A 535 -21.74 18.08 21.87
C VAL A 535 -22.76 19.04 22.42
N GLY A 536 -23.79 18.52 23.10
CA GLY A 536 -24.76 19.27 23.86
C GLY A 536 -24.26 19.58 25.27
N LYS A 537 -25.11 20.22 26.07
CA LYS A 537 -24.80 20.51 27.49
C LYS A 537 -24.71 19.22 28.32
N ASP A 538 -25.62 18.29 28.07
CA ASP A 538 -25.80 17.10 28.90
C ASP A 538 -25.50 15.81 28.12
N ASP A 539 -25.39 15.89 26.79
CA ASP A 539 -25.22 14.72 25.91
C ASP A 539 -24.20 14.94 24.79
N ILE A 540 -23.83 13.86 24.15
CA ILE A 540 -23.07 13.80 22.89
C ILE A 540 -23.90 13.02 21.91
N SER A 541 -24.21 13.65 20.77
CA SER A 541 -24.98 13.04 19.70
C SER A 541 -24.06 12.63 18.55
N PHE A 542 -24.37 11.48 17.95
CA PHE A 542 -23.66 10.91 16.83
C PHE A 542 -24.62 10.77 15.65
N TYR A 543 -24.11 11.04 14.47
CA TYR A 543 -24.79 10.86 13.20
C TYR A 543 -23.90 10.04 12.27
N VAL A 544 -24.52 9.18 11.48
CA VAL A 544 -23.86 8.44 10.41
C VAL A 544 -24.78 8.31 9.20
N GLU A 545 -24.15 8.39 8.03
CA GLU A 545 -24.80 8.31 6.72
C GLU A 545 -24.12 7.21 5.88
N THR A 546 -24.98 6.43 5.19
CA THR A 546 -24.55 5.38 4.26
C THR A 546 -24.94 5.73 2.82
N VAL A 547 -24.32 5.06 1.85
CA VAL A 547 -24.65 5.24 0.42
C VAL A 547 -26.10 4.84 0.15
N GLU A 548 -26.47 3.63 0.56
CA GLU A 548 -27.79 3.07 0.36
C GLU A 548 -28.60 3.11 1.66
N LYS A 549 -29.90 2.84 1.54
CA LYS A 549 -30.76 2.71 2.71
C LYS A 549 -30.27 1.62 3.63
N PHE A 550 -30.33 1.89 4.94
CA PHE A 550 -29.98 0.90 5.95
C PHE A 550 -30.74 -0.41 5.79
N THR A 551 -30.03 -1.51 6.01
CA THR A 551 -30.65 -2.79 6.28
C THR A 551 -31.44 -2.73 7.61
N PRO A 552 -32.35 -3.68 7.91
CA PRO A 552 -33.10 -3.66 9.16
C PRO A 552 -32.19 -3.71 10.39
N HIS A 553 -32.48 -2.91 11.40
CA HIS A 553 -31.74 -2.90 12.69
C HIS A 553 -31.79 -4.24 13.45
N THR A 554 -32.57 -5.19 12.98
CA THR A 554 -32.64 -6.56 13.51
C THR A 554 -31.56 -7.48 12.95
N ASP A 555 -30.81 -7.02 11.96
CA ASP A 555 -29.68 -7.76 11.41
C ASP A 555 -28.55 -7.85 12.44
N PRO A 556 -27.80 -8.94 12.48
CA PRO A 556 -26.73 -9.11 13.46
C PRO A 556 -25.61 -8.06 13.26
N ASN A 557 -25.02 -7.61 14.35
CA ASN A 557 -23.91 -6.65 14.37
C ASN A 557 -24.18 -5.39 13.54
N TRP A 558 -25.40 -4.88 13.57
CA TRP A 558 -25.85 -3.74 12.78
C TRP A 558 -25.33 -2.42 13.35
N MET A 559 -24.60 -1.67 12.53
CA MET A 559 -24.13 -0.30 12.79
C MET A 559 -23.60 -0.11 14.23
N LEU A 560 -22.60 -0.91 14.60
CA LEU A 560 -21.93 -0.79 15.90
C LEU A 560 -21.12 0.51 15.95
N LEU A 561 -21.25 1.26 17.05
CA LEU A 561 -20.37 2.39 17.37
C LEU A 561 -19.51 2.02 18.57
N LEU A 562 -18.18 2.08 18.41
CA LEU A 562 -17.21 1.87 19.46
C LEU A 562 -16.61 3.22 19.86
N ILE A 563 -16.40 3.43 21.16
CA ILE A 563 -15.86 4.69 21.73
C ILE A 563 -14.74 4.36 22.72
N ASP A 564 -13.57 4.97 22.51
CA ASP A 564 -12.47 5.09 23.46
C ASP A 564 -12.58 6.47 24.12
N ALA A 565 -13.11 6.52 25.32
CA ALA A 565 -13.45 7.77 26.01
C ALA A 565 -12.27 8.38 26.77
N ASP A 566 -11.24 7.60 27.09
CA ASP A 566 -10.08 8.04 27.87
C ASP A 566 -8.78 8.14 27.03
N ASN A 567 -8.85 7.79 25.75
CA ASN A 567 -7.73 7.72 24.80
C ASN A 567 -6.59 6.82 25.28
N ASN A 568 -6.93 5.70 25.92
CA ASN A 568 -5.97 4.79 26.49
C ASN A 568 -6.15 3.37 25.93
N SER A 569 -5.30 2.99 25.00
CA SER A 569 -5.34 1.66 24.40
C SER A 569 -5.12 0.48 25.37
N SER A 570 -4.79 0.76 26.63
CA SER A 570 -4.59 -0.26 27.66
C SER A 570 -5.85 -0.52 28.51
N THR A 571 -6.90 0.30 28.37
CA THR A 571 -8.21 0.15 29.03
C THR A 571 -9.24 -0.44 28.08
N GLY A 572 -10.41 -0.79 28.58
CA GLY A 572 -11.49 -1.26 27.75
C GLY A 572 -11.18 -2.54 26.95
N TRP A 573 -11.91 -2.73 25.88
CA TRP A 573 -11.65 -3.76 24.86
C TRP A 573 -10.70 -3.21 23.80
N TYR A 574 -9.40 -3.45 23.94
CA TYR A 574 -8.35 -2.92 23.05
C TYR A 574 -8.39 -1.38 22.89
N GLY A 575 -8.70 -0.66 23.96
CA GLY A 575 -8.87 0.79 23.99
C GLY A 575 -10.33 1.25 24.00
N TYR A 576 -11.27 0.47 23.51
CA TYR A 576 -12.68 0.87 23.48
C TYR A 576 -13.37 0.59 24.81
N ASP A 577 -13.87 1.64 25.46
CA ASP A 577 -14.60 1.58 26.73
C ASP A 577 -16.06 1.25 26.53
N PHE A 578 -16.66 1.72 25.41
CA PHE A 578 -18.08 1.60 25.14
C PHE A 578 -18.36 1.05 23.75
N ILE A 579 -19.46 0.29 23.66
CA ILE A 579 -20.04 -0.16 22.40
C ILE A 579 -21.55 0.12 22.40
N ILE A 580 -22.06 0.63 21.29
CA ILE A 580 -23.46 0.94 21.06
C ILE A 580 -23.98 0.04 19.94
N ASN A 581 -25.29 -0.21 19.93
CA ASN A 581 -25.99 -1.08 18.99
C ASN A 581 -25.66 -2.59 19.09
N LYS A 582 -24.84 -3.01 20.04
CA LYS A 582 -24.64 -4.44 20.30
C LYS A 582 -25.93 -5.16 20.71
N SER A 583 -26.84 -4.43 21.35
CA SER A 583 -28.20 -4.90 21.67
C SER A 583 -29.19 -3.77 21.40
N ILE A 584 -29.99 -3.91 20.37
CA ILE A 584 -31.02 -2.92 19.97
C ILE A 584 -32.38 -3.40 20.47
N LYS A 585 -33.11 -2.51 21.16
CA LYS A 585 -34.41 -2.80 21.75
C LYS A 585 -35.58 -2.50 20.78
N SER A 586 -35.42 -1.48 19.95
CA SER A 586 -36.42 -1.07 18.95
C SER A 586 -35.79 -0.09 17.94
N ASP A 587 -36.55 0.33 16.96
CA ASP A 587 -36.20 1.40 16.01
C ASP A 587 -35.95 2.77 16.68
N ARG A 588 -36.19 2.88 17.99
CA ARG A 588 -36.10 4.14 18.75
C ARG A 588 -35.21 4.06 19.98
N LEU A 589 -34.77 2.87 20.34
CA LEU A 589 -34.07 2.64 21.60
C LEU A 589 -33.01 1.56 21.41
N THR A 590 -31.78 1.90 21.71
CA THR A 590 -30.64 0.98 21.74
C THR A 590 -29.95 0.98 23.10
N THR A 591 -28.87 0.21 23.22
CA THR A 591 -28.10 0.11 24.47
C THR A 591 -26.70 0.70 24.31
N LEU A 592 -26.27 1.40 25.34
CA LEU A 592 -24.88 1.66 25.65
C LEU A 592 -24.38 0.51 26.53
N MET A 593 -23.31 -0.13 26.11
CA MET A 593 -22.62 -1.15 26.91
C MET A 593 -21.21 -0.67 27.21
N GLN A 594 -20.74 -0.91 28.42
CA GLN A 594 -19.38 -0.62 28.88
C GLN A 594 -18.60 -1.92 29.01
N TYR A 595 -17.33 -1.90 28.66
CA TYR A 595 -16.47 -3.07 28.82
C TYR A 595 -16.01 -3.20 30.27
N ASP A 596 -16.28 -4.36 30.85
CA ASP A 596 -15.82 -4.74 32.20
C ASP A 596 -14.53 -5.57 32.04
N SER A 597 -13.39 -4.94 32.30
CA SER A 597 -12.07 -5.60 32.15
C SER A 597 -11.84 -6.74 33.14
N GLU A 598 -12.54 -6.74 34.29
CA GLU A 598 -12.42 -7.83 35.25
C GLU A 598 -13.16 -9.08 34.80
N LYS A 599 -14.32 -8.90 34.15
CA LYS A 599 -15.11 -10.00 33.59
C LYS A 599 -14.72 -10.37 32.15
N GLY A 600 -14.07 -9.46 31.42
CA GLY A 600 -13.75 -9.64 30.02
C GLY A 600 -14.99 -9.58 29.10
N GLU A 601 -16.02 -8.85 29.47
CA GLU A 601 -17.30 -8.79 28.73
C GLU A 601 -17.93 -7.39 28.72
N TRP A 602 -18.79 -7.18 27.72
CA TRP A 602 -19.60 -5.97 27.57
C TRP A 602 -20.82 -6.01 28.48
N CYS A 603 -20.91 -5.07 29.42
CA CYS A 603 -22.00 -4.95 30.37
C CYS A 603 -22.94 -3.80 30.03
N HIS A 604 -24.24 -3.96 30.22
CA HIS A 604 -25.23 -2.91 30.02
C HIS A 604 -24.97 -1.71 30.96
N ALA A 605 -24.82 -0.53 30.38
CA ALA A 605 -24.65 0.73 31.10
C ALA A 605 -25.92 1.60 31.11
N ALA A 606 -26.52 1.79 29.94
CA ALA A 606 -27.73 2.60 29.77
C ALA A 606 -28.54 2.22 28.53
N ASP A 607 -29.77 2.62 28.49
CA ASP A 607 -30.62 2.66 27.31
C ASP A 607 -30.54 4.07 26.71
N ILE A 608 -30.31 4.19 25.41
CA ILE A 608 -30.12 5.46 24.73
C ILE A 608 -31.10 5.63 23.55
N ALA A 609 -31.46 6.88 23.28
CA ALA A 609 -32.30 7.22 22.15
C ALA A 609 -31.56 7.03 20.81
N MET A 610 -32.27 6.44 19.87
CA MET A 610 -31.79 6.25 18.49
C MET A 610 -32.95 6.53 17.52
N ARG A 611 -32.63 7.04 16.35
CA ARG A 611 -33.54 7.14 15.19
C ARG A 611 -32.76 6.85 13.91
N TYR A 612 -33.42 6.14 13.00
CA TYR A 612 -32.89 6.01 11.66
C TYR A 612 -34.01 6.06 10.62
N ALA A 613 -33.72 6.58 9.47
CA ALA A 613 -34.62 6.59 8.33
C ALA A 613 -33.82 6.71 7.03
N ASP A 614 -34.21 5.99 6.02
CA ASP A 614 -33.50 5.88 4.76
C ASP A 614 -32.02 5.48 4.97
N ASN A 615 -31.07 6.36 4.71
CA ASN A 615 -29.65 6.16 4.87
C ASN A 615 -29.02 7.02 5.97
N HIS A 616 -29.82 7.52 6.91
CA HIS A 616 -29.37 8.36 8.02
C HIS A 616 -29.71 7.72 9.37
N LEU A 617 -28.76 7.74 10.29
CA LEU A 617 -28.93 7.28 11.66
C LEU A 617 -28.40 8.35 12.62
N GLU A 618 -29.11 8.58 13.70
CA GLU A 618 -28.69 9.45 14.78
C GLU A 618 -28.97 8.81 16.16
N LEU A 619 -28.11 9.06 17.12
CA LEU A 619 -28.22 8.62 18.49
C LEU A 619 -27.59 9.62 19.46
N SER A 620 -27.97 9.57 20.73
CA SER A 620 -27.44 10.48 21.75
C SER A 620 -27.13 9.75 23.03
N ILE A 621 -26.00 10.08 23.67
CA ILE A 621 -25.47 9.46 24.86
C ILE A 621 -25.18 10.56 25.89
N SER A 622 -25.59 10.36 27.13
CA SER A 622 -25.27 11.30 28.23
C SER A 622 -23.75 11.45 28.39
N ARG A 623 -23.28 12.68 28.53
CA ARG A 623 -21.88 13.00 28.84
C ARG A 623 -21.42 12.35 30.14
N GLU A 624 -22.32 12.26 31.10
CA GLU A 624 -22.08 11.58 32.41
C GLU A 624 -21.84 10.10 32.21
N ALA A 625 -22.63 9.44 31.32
CA ALA A 625 -22.49 8.01 31.02
C ALA A 625 -21.17 7.68 30.32
N LEU A 626 -20.61 8.62 29.55
CA LEU A 626 -19.31 8.50 28.91
C LEU A 626 -18.14 9.02 29.74
N ASN A 627 -18.39 9.54 30.95
CA ASN A 627 -17.41 10.23 31.82
C ASN A 627 -16.75 11.47 31.14
N LEU A 628 -17.47 12.16 30.26
CA LEU A 628 -16.98 13.31 29.47
C LEU A 628 -17.63 14.63 29.90
N THR A 629 -17.61 14.91 31.23
CA THR A 629 -18.34 16.03 31.87
C THR A 629 -17.54 17.34 31.94
N GLY A 630 -16.24 17.33 31.60
CA GLY A 630 -15.37 18.52 31.66
C GLY A 630 -15.73 19.64 30.67
N ASP A 631 -15.07 20.80 30.79
CA ASP A 631 -15.18 21.93 29.82
C ASP A 631 -14.32 21.72 28.57
N SER A 632 -13.54 20.67 28.51
CA SER A 632 -12.83 20.14 27.32
C SER A 632 -12.58 18.66 27.49
N PHE A 633 -12.63 17.94 26.37
CA PHE A 633 -12.29 16.52 26.30
C PHE A 633 -11.92 16.08 24.90
N THR A 634 -11.34 14.90 24.83
CA THR A 634 -11.00 14.22 23.58
C THR A 634 -11.42 12.76 23.73
N PHE A 635 -11.99 12.19 22.67
CA PHE A 635 -12.26 10.76 22.60
C PHE A 635 -12.08 10.26 21.18
N ASP A 636 -11.84 8.95 21.03
CA ASP A 636 -11.76 8.30 19.75
C ASP A 636 -12.97 7.43 19.48
N PHE A 637 -13.39 7.31 18.24
CA PHE A 637 -14.54 6.48 17.89
C PHE A 637 -14.42 5.83 16.52
N LYS A 638 -15.18 4.75 16.34
CA LYS A 638 -15.24 3.97 15.11
C LYS A 638 -16.65 3.44 14.91
N TRP A 639 -17.14 3.51 13.70
CA TRP A 639 -18.31 2.78 13.26
C TRP A 639 -17.90 1.46 12.61
N THR A 640 -18.72 0.41 12.72
CA THR A 640 -18.59 -0.81 11.95
C THR A 640 -19.94 -1.47 11.74
N ASP A 641 -20.18 -2.00 10.56
CA ASP A 641 -21.36 -2.79 10.25
C ASP A 641 -20.99 -4.19 9.81
N ASN A 642 -21.64 -5.19 10.38
CA ASN A 642 -21.44 -6.61 10.07
C ASN A 642 -19.98 -7.11 10.09
N PRO A 643 -19.16 -6.73 11.09
CA PRO A 643 -17.79 -7.22 11.19
C PRO A 643 -17.72 -8.74 11.31
N ALA A 644 -16.55 -9.33 10.98
CA ALA A 644 -16.29 -10.76 11.14
C ALA A 644 -16.46 -11.25 12.58
N GLY A 645 -16.22 -10.36 13.56
CA GLY A 645 -16.37 -10.63 14.97
C GLY A 645 -15.90 -9.49 15.86
N LEU A 646 -15.93 -9.74 17.15
CA LEU A 646 -15.40 -8.86 18.21
C LEU A 646 -14.29 -9.59 18.99
N ASP A 647 -13.43 -10.34 18.30
CA ASP A 647 -12.33 -11.09 18.94
C ASP A 647 -11.11 -10.20 19.17
N ASN A 648 -10.83 -9.34 18.21
CA ASN A 648 -9.73 -8.36 18.21
C ASN A 648 -10.02 -7.22 17.22
N PRO A 649 -9.27 -6.11 17.22
CA PRO A 649 -9.52 -4.98 16.33
C PRO A 649 -9.44 -5.29 14.84
N ILE A 650 -8.68 -6.31 14.42
CA ILE A 650 -8.63 -6.72 13.00
C ILE A 650 -9.96 -7.35 12.57
N SER A 651 -10.63 -8.12 13.45
CA SER A 651 -11.91 -8.72 13.12
C SER A 651 -13.02 -7.71 12.80
N LEU A 652 -12.84 -6.44 13.19
CA LEU A 652 -13.77 -5.37 12.83
C LEU A 652 -13.74 -5.01 11.34
N CYS A 653 -12.61 -5.24 10.66
CA CYS A 653 -12.37 -4.79 9.28
C CYS A 653 -12.14 -5.91 8.25
N LEU A 654 -12.28 -7.17 8.63
CA LEU A 654 -12.17 -8.30 7.71
C LEU A 654 -13.45 -8.50 6.88
N ASP A 655 -14.60 -8.22 7.48
CA ASP A 655 -15.92 -8.34 6.88
C ASP A 655 -16.70 -7.04 7.07
N GLY A 656 -17.84 -6.93 6.35
CA GLY A 656 -18.74 -5.80 6.47
C GLY A 656 -18.10 -4.49 6.05
N ASP A 657 -18.30 -3.46 6.88
CA ASP A 657 -17.77 -2.12 6.69
C ASP A 657 -17.21 -1.54 8.00
N THR A 658 -16.19 -0.68 7.92
CA THR A 658 -15.62 0.06 9.04
C THR A 658 -15.24 1.48 8.67
N ALA A 659 -15.71 2.44 9.44
CA ALA A 659 -15.41 3.86 9.30
C ALA A 659 -14.73 4.42 10.56
N PRO A 660 -13.46 4.82 10.51
CA PRO A 660 -12.54 4.72 9.38
C PRO A 660 -11.99 3.31 9.19
N ASN A 661 -11.35 3.11 8.05
CA ASN A 661 -10.75 1.83 7.65
C ASN A 661 -9.75 1.26 8.65
N ARG A 662 -9.57 -0.05 8.67
CA ARG A 662 -8.53 -0.79 9.39
C ARG A 662 -8.56 -0.51 10.91
N ARG A 663 -7.40 -0.34 11.55
CA ARG A 663 -7.25 0.04 12.97
C ARG A 663 -7.46 1.52 13.25
N PHE A 664 -7.68 2.32 12.22
CA PHE A 664 -7.85 3.75 12.41
C PHE A 664 -9.13 4.07 13.17
N ASN A 665 -9.10 5.16 13.93
CA ASN A 665 -10.23 5.77 14.60
C ASN A 665 -10.33 7.24 14.20
N TYR A 666 -11.53 7.76 14.20
CA TYR A 666 -11.75 9.19 14.22
C TYR A 666 -11.47 9.73 15.61
N ARG A 667 -10.85 10.92 15.68
CA ARG A 667 -10.64 11.63 16.95
C ARG A 667 -11.51 12.88 17.02
N MET A 668 -12.29 12.98 18.06
CA MET A 668 -13.09 14.13 18.38
C MET A 668 -12.41 14.93 19.49
N ILE A 669 -12.19 16.23 19.25
CA ILE A 669 -11.63 17.17 20.21
C ILE A 669 -12.68 18.26 20.45
N TRP A 670 -13.10 18.48 21.69
CA TRP A 670 -14.09 19.47 22.03
C TRP A 670 -13.64 20.41 23.14
N ARG A 671 -14.03 21.67 23.02
CA ARG A 671 -13.88 22.71 24.04
C ARG A 671 -15.16 23.55 24.12
N LYS A 672 -15.48 23.90 25.35
CA LYS A 672 -16.56 24.83 25.64
C LYS A 672 -16.08 26.25 25.36
N GLU A 673 -15.91 26.81 24.32
CA GLU A 673 -15.37 28.14 24.00
C GLU A 673 -14.22 28.67 24.89
#